data_432a4fada37789ed5131cf0f92399456
#
_entry.id   432a4fada37789ed5131cf0f92399456
#
_cell.length_a   1.000
_cell.length_b   1.000
_cell.length_c   1.000
_cell.angle_alpha   90.00
_cell.angle_beta   90.00
_cell.angle_gamma   90.00
#
_symmetry.space_group_name_H-M   'P 1'
#
loop_
_entity.id
_entity.type
_entity.pdbx_description
1 polymer ?
#
loop_
_entity_poly.entity_id
_entity_poly.type
_entity_poly.pdbx_seq_one_letter_code
_entity_poly.pdbx_strand_id
1 'polypeptide(L)'
;MNNRKKPSVGSFKYHVGISSLSEIASREDRVCVLNILGGESSVVTPISHAYSGGNVVFGTAPGKAGQVLSTPRGDIPVYNSVLEGLEAGHHFNCGVVYLPPLAARDGVAELIRVNPDLRKIFIITEKISAHDAREIRAMGQQHGVDIFGANCLGVADSWNQVRIGGALGGDNPADALRPGSIAIFSNSGGFSTTITQYLRMAGWGTSTVISSGKDVYIQYAAPEFAYALGNDERSKAAVLYCEPGGYYELDADFTKPVVACVVGRWKSKLTRAVGHAGAMAGGSDDAIAKERWFMERFDVDGVFTPDDPHFSSKGALVTNIAHIPAALTAVMKANGVRPDFEPEGNLALKAWFGSDQGISLHPELMVPVVEAVSPYNEQITQLNKQVGIVFPRQALKDASGASQMDPLSQVSSLYGVSMLQAAQQPLESNVCLALIRESGGAREQQLINVAVASFVNLYGTPELAAAQASRDAGNAPNAVLAAALGIIGPRRQERARSAVSILIDCLADARLTDPFDRDFEILGIDQARVKELLTEQLDRRAEELMVGLEERGVMPVAIQWLKSLGHPSYDAVLAAITTSLAWGALMRKRISRVTVENLPWWIQLFGVLIGASTDASQHQEHEFCGVSNRSLLRDRSLTEIAYLALLNRVPSPADLFAFQTLTGLLLTNGPGSISAQGAKGAVSADGPEIPQRVQLNKALIGFLSHCGYTHGGNGYEGIAFLVDQFRGSGLTDPGAKEYQINVKALAAQAVERYASYKSKCKSVGVEVARVPGVNHPVFKGKPVNYDPREVFMADLFGSREEINIFHDFYRELVWALYEAGVTRDVYCVNVDAVIAALLLKMVWQPMARGEINEQELETAAFTIFLYPRMLGCAAEIDDHINRGKNMDTRTPASRCSFVV
;
A
#
# COMPACT_ATOMS: atom_id res chain seq x y z
N MET A 1 -53.00 -15.12 -19.27
CA MET A 1 -52.26 -13.83 -19.26
C MET A 1 -52.74 -13.01 -18.09
N ASN A 2 -51.97 -13.02 -17.00
CA ASN A 2 -52.31 -12.20 -15.84
C ASN A 2 -52.09 -10.74 -16.19
N ASN A 3 -53.17 -9.95 -16.03
CA ASN A 3 -53.13 -8.52 -16.16
C ASN A 3 -52.21 -7.90 -15.07
N ARG A 4 -50.91 -7.85 -15.34
CA ARG A 4 -49.95 -7.23 -14.47
C ARG A 4 -50.24 -5.72 -14.45
N LYS A 5 -50.65 -5.16 -13.31
CA LYS A 5 -50.88 -3.74 -13.15
C LYS A 5 -49.55 -3.00 -13.33
N LYS A 6 -49.49 -2.04 -14.23
CA LYS A 6 -48.37 -1.11 -14.37
C LYS A 6 -48.69 0.11 -13.55
N PRO A 7 -48.06 0.36 -12.42
CA PRO A 7 -48.19 1.65 -11.74
C PRO A 7 -47.52 2.73 -12.58
N SER A 8 -48.18 3.84 -12.80
CA SER A 8 -47.53 5.04 -13.30
C SER A 8 -47.39 6.02 -12.15
N VAL A 9 -46.18 6.38 -11.80
CA VAL A 9 -45.89 7.42 -10.81
C VAL A 9 -45.12 8.54 -11.52
N GLY A 10 -45.67 9.71 -11.54
CA GLY A 10 -45.09 10.84 -12.28
C GLY A 10 -44.94 10.56 -13.79
N SER A 11 -43.78 10.90 -14.33
CA SER A 11 -43.42 10.67 -15.74
C SER A 11 -42.81 9.30 -16.00
N PHE A 12 -42.55 8.47 -14.97
CA PHE A 12 -41.92 7.17 -15.11
C PHE A 12 -42.94 6.03 -15.15
N LYS A 13 -42.77 5.11 -16.10
CA LYS A 13 -43.55 3.86 -16.15
C LYS A 13 -42.68 2.75 -15.62
N TYR A 14 -43.07 2.21 -14.47
CA TYR A 14 -42.39 1.05 -13.87
C TYR A 14 -43.03 -0.26 -14.33
N HIS A 15 -42.26 -1.27 -14.55
CA HIS A 15 -42.74 -2.61 -14.81
C HIS A 15 -42.89 -3.35 -13.47
N VAL A 16 -44.10 -3.79 -13.18
CA VAL A 16 -44.37 -4.59 -11.99
C VAL A 16 -44.77 -5.99 -12.41
N GLY A 17 -43.78 -6.89 -12.44
CA GLY A 17 -43.96 -8.32 -12.61
C GLY A 17 -44.09 -9.02 -11.27
N ILE A 18 -43.32 -8.55 -10.29
CA ILE A 18 -43.33 -9.02 -8.91
C ILE A 18 -44.31 -8.17 -8.13
N SER A 19 -45.30 -8.81 -7.53
CA SER A 19 -46.34 -8.12 -6.78
C SER A 19 -46.10 -8.09 -5.27
N SER A 20 -45.31 -9.03 -4.74
CA SER A 20 -44.91 -9.08 -3.33
C SER A 20 -43.42 -9.37 -3.20
N LEU A 21 -42.79 -8.90 -2.13
CA LEU A 21 -41.37 -9.16 -1.87
C LEU A 21 -41.06 -10.66 -1.74
N SER A 22 -42.03 -11.47 -1.32
CA SER A 22 -41.88 -12.92 -1.23
C SER A 22 -41.67 -13.64 -2.56
N GLU A 23 -41.97 -12.97 -3.68
CA GLU A 23 -41.81 -13.51 -5.04
C GLU A 23 -40.42 -13.24 -5.62
N ILE A 24 -39.61 -12.35 -5.00
CA ILE A 24 -38.33 -11.93 -5.54
C ILE A 24 -37.31 -13.06 -5.52
N ALA A 25 -37.24 -13.80 -4.41
CA ALA A 25 -36.33 -14.93 -4.27
C ALA A 25 -37.04 -16.07 -3.53
N SER A 26 -37.18 -17.19 -4.18
CA SER A 26 -37.89 -18.38 -3.64
C SER A 26 -37.08 -19.65 -3.85
N ARG A 27 -37.44 -20.72 -3.12
CA ARG A 27 -36.84 -22.05 -3.31
C ARG A 27 -37.15 -22.70 -4.66
N GLU A 28 -38.13 -22.18 -5.37
CA GLU A 28 -38.50 -22.63 -6.72
C GLU A 28 -37.62 -22.02 -7.82
N ASP A 29 -36.89 -21.01 -7.49
CA ASP A 29 -36.01 -20.36 -8.44
C ASP A 29 -34.89 -21.31 -8.89
N ARG A 30 -34.69 -21.37 -10.21
CA ARG A 30 -33.61 -22.10 -10.87
C ARG A 30 -32.75 -21.06 -11.62
N VAL A 31 -31.49 -21.08 -11.33
CA VAL A 31 -30.58 -19.99 -11.72
C VAL A 31 -29.58 -20.44 -12.76
N CYS A 32 -29.45 -19.65 -13.84
CA CYS A 32 -28.31 -19.67 -14.77
C CYS A 32 -27.37 -18.50 -14.48
N VAL A 33 -26.07 -18.77 -14.40
CA VAL A 33 -25.04 -17.73 -14.11
C VAL A 33 -24.16 -17.51 -15.34
N LEU A 34 -24.20 -16.31 -15.91
CA LEU A 34 -23.30 -15.92 -17.01
C LEU A 34 -21.93 -15.54 -16.48
N ASN A 35 -20.87 -16.06 -17.11
CA ASN A 35 -19.47 -15.94 -16.69
C ASN A 35 -19.23 -16.55 -15.29
N ILE A 36 -19.74 -17.75 -15.09
CA ILE A 36 -19.70 -18.45 -13.78
C ILE A 36 -18.28 -18.72 -13.27
N LEU A 37 -17.29 -18.84 -14.16
CA LEU A 37 -15.87 -19.05 -13.83
C LEU A 37 -15.07 -17.74 -13.75
N GLY A 38 -15.76 -16.60 -13.70
CA GLY A 38 -15.13 -15.29 -13.45
C GLY A 38 -14.57 -15.17 -12.04
N GLY A 39 -13.69 -14.19 -11.81
CA GLY A 39 -12.99 -14.03 -10.52
C GLY A 39 -13.92 -13.87 -9.32
N GLU A 40 -15.03 -13.13 -9.46
CA GLU A 40 -16.00 -12.94 -8.37
C GLU A 40 -17.06 -14.07 -8.37
N SER A 41 -17.64 -14.37 -9.53
CA SER A 41 -18.71 -15.35 -9.64
C SER A 41 -18.30 -16.75 -9.16
N SER A 42 -17.08 -17.19 -9.44
CA SER A 42 -16.55 -18.49 -9.01
C SER A 42 -16.40 -18.62 -7.48
N VAL A 43 -16.25 -17.51 -6.78
CA VAL A 43 -16.15 -17.47 -5.30
C VAL A 43 -17.54 -17.37 -4.65
N VAL A 44 -18.40 -16.50 -5.19
CA VAL A 44 -19.70 -16.17 -4.59
C VAL A 44 -20.77 -17.21 -4.90
N THR A 45 -20.79 -17.77 -6.12
CA THR A 45 -21.81 -18.72 -6.57
C THR A 45 -21.87 -19.99 -5.70
N PRO A 46 -20.76 -20.64 -5.30
CA PRO A 46 -20.81 -21.80 -4.43
C PRO A 46 -21.53 -21.55 -3.08
N ILE A 47 -21.28 -20.38 -2.49
CA ILE A 47 -21.89 -19.97 -1.21
C ILE A 47 -23.39 -19.73 -1.40
N SER A 48 -23.77 -19.01 -2.47
CA SER A 48 -25.17 -18.73 -2.80
C SER A 48 -25.94 -20.01 -3.10
N HIS A 49 -25.35 -20.91 -3.88
CA HIS A 49 -25.89 -22.21 -4.22
C HIS A 49 -26.10 -23.07 -2.97
N ALA A 50 -25.12 -23.13 -2.06
CA ALA A 50 -25.21 -23.89 -0.82
C ALA A 50 -26.29 -23.32 0.11
N TYR A 51 -26.33 -22.01 0.33
CA TYR A 51 -27.35 -21.36 1.18
C TYR A 51 -28.77 -21.54 0.63
N SER A 52 -28.90 -21.47 -0.70
CA SER A 52 -30.20 -21.56 -1.40
C SER A 52 -30.68 -23.00 -1.62
N GLY A 53 -30.02 -24.01 -1.08
CA GLY A 53 -30.41 -25.40 -1.21
C GLY A 53 -30.13 -26.03 -2.58
N GLY A 54 -29.21 -25.44 -3.38
CA GLY A 54 -28.82 -25.99 -4.66
C GLY A 54 -29.63 -25.43 -5.84
N ASN A 55 -29.81 -24.12 -5.91
CA ASN A 55 -30.67 -23.48 -6.90
C ASN A 55 -29.97 -23.14 -8.23
N VAL A 56 -28.65 -23.13 -8.33
CA VAL A 56 -27.91 -22.87 -9.58
C VAL A 56 -27.83 -24.15 -10.40
N VAL A 57 -28.43 -24.14 -11.56
CA VAL A 57 -28.55 -25.35 -12.41
C VAL A 57 -27.42 -25.50 -13.42
N PHE A 58 -26.91 -24.40 -13.95
CA PHE A 58 -25.70 -24.34 -14.78
C PHE A 58 -25.16 -22.92 -14.87
N GLY A 59 -24.00 -22.78 -15.44
CA GLY A 59 -23.42 -21.48 -15.81
C GLY A 59 -22.79 -21.50 -17.17
N THR A 60 -22.47 -20.29 -17.68
CA THR A 60 -21.79 -20.15 -18.96
C THR A 60 -20.40 -19.55 -18.79
N ALA A 61 -19.46 -20.03 -19.59
CA ALA A 61 -18.13 -19.43 -19.77
C ALA A 61 -17.63 -19.81 -21.18
N PRO A 62 -17.66 -18.90 -22.15
CA PRO A 62 -17.27 -19.20 -23.54
C PRO A 62 -15.85 -19.79 -23.63
N GLY A 63 -15.72 -20.89 -24.38
CA GLY A 63 -14.48 -21.65 -24.53
C GLY A 63 -14.15 -22.59 -23.36
N LYS A 64 -15.03 -22.74 -22.37
CA LYS A 64 -14.81 -23.59 -21.18
C LYS A 64 -15.92 -24.63 -20.95
N ALA A 65 -16.72 -24.95 -21.99
CA ALA A 65 -17.73 -25.99 -21.88
C ALA A 65 -17.12 -27.32 -21.44
N GLY A 66 -17.87 -28.06 -20.63
CA GLY A 66 -17.44 -29.32 -20.04
C GLY A 66 -16.65 -29.19 -18.73
N GLN A 67 -16.24 -27.98 -18.33
CA GLN A 67 -15.76 -27.72 -16.97
C GLN A 67 -16.92 -27.67 -15.97
N VAL A 68 -16.59 -27.73 -14.73
CA VAL A 68 -17.58 -27.63 -13.62
C VAL A 68 -17.10 -26.61 -12.58
N LEU A 69 -18.05 -26.00 -11.90
CA LEU A 69 -17.78 -25.23 -10.70
C LEU A 69 -18.15 -26.08 -9.47
N SER A 70 -17.15 -26.51 -8.71
CA SER A 70 -17.39 -27.34 -7.53
C SER A 70 -17.98 -26.53 -6.38
N THR A 71 -18.99 -27.12 -5.73
CA THR A 71 -19.68 -26.53 -4.58
C THR A 71 -19.90 -27.56 -3.49
N PRO A 72 -20.20 -27.15 -2.23
CA PRO A 72 -20.55 -28.07 -1.15
C PRO A 72 -21.78 -28.95 -1.41
N ARG A 73 -22.59 -28.59 -2.42
CA ARG A 73 -23.81 -29.34 -2.80
C ARG A 73 -23.70 -30.05 -4.12
N GLY A 74 -22.50 -30.22 -4.66
CA GLY A 74 -22.23 -30.84 -5.97
C GLY A 74 -21.71 -29.87 -6.99
N ASP A 75 -21.35 -30.39 -8.13
CA ASP A 75 -20.75 -29.64 -9.22
C ASP A 75 -21.82 -28.98 -10.10
N ILE A 76 -21.57 -27.70 -10.44
CA ILE A 76 -22.41 -26.95 -11.38
C ILE A 76 -21.77 -27.06 -12.76
N PRO A 77 -22.47 -27.59 -13.79
CA PRO A 77 -21.94 -27.73 -15.14
C PRO A 77 -21.79 -26.37 -15.83
N VAL A 78 -20.78 -26.26 -16.69
CA VAL A 78 -20.44 -25.04 -17.45
C VAL A 78 -20.57 -25.31 -18.94
N TYR A 79 -21.26 -24.41 -19.64
CA TYR A 79 -21.48 -24.42 -21.09
C TYR A 79 -20.92 -23.18 -21.76
N ASN A 80 -20.77 -23.17 -23.10
CA ASN A 80 -20.31 -21.98 -23.81
C ASN A 80 -21.40 -20.90 -23.92
N SER A 81 -22.69 -21.34 -24.01
CA SER A 81 -23.82 -20.45 -24.19
C SER A 81 -25.02 -20.92 -23.37
N VAL A 82 -25.99 -20.03 -23.20
CA VAL A 82 -27.25 -20.37 -22.52
C VAL A 82 -28.03 -21.44 -23.31
N LEU A 83 -28.01 -21.37 -24.62
CA LEU A 83 -28.68 -22.34 -25.49
C LEU A 83 -28.13 -23.76 -25.31
N GLU A 84 -26.82 -23.94 -25.26
CA GLU A 84 -26.19 -25.24 -24.99
C GLU A 84 -26.68 -25.86 -23.66
N GLY A 85 -26.80 -25.02 -22.61
CA GLY A 85 -27.31 -25.48 -21.30
C GLY A 85 -28.78 -25.91 -21.36
N LEU A 86 -29.62 -25.20 -22.12
CA LEU A 86 -31.02 -25.57 -22.35
C LEU A 86 -31.13 -26.85 -23.18
N GLU A 87 -30.34 -27.01 -24.24
CA GLU A 87 -30.27 -28.22 -25.08
C GLU A 87 -29.78 -29.43 -24.29
N ALA A 88 -28.94 -29.21 -23.25
CA ALA A 88 -28.52 -30.25 -22.31
C ALA A 88 -29.61 -30.63 -21.30
N GLY A 89 -30.83 -30.04 -21.38
CA GLY A 89 -31.98 -30.36 -20.54
C GLY A 89 -32.07 -29.57 -19.24
N HIS A 90 -31.25 -28.55 -19.05
CA HIS A 90 -31.36 -27.68 -17.87
C HIS A 90 -32.46 -26.63 -18.07
N HIS A 91 -33.31 -26.47 -17.09
CA HIS A 91 -34.37 -25.45 -17.08
C HIS A 91 -34.09 -24.40 -15.99
N PHE A 92 -34.28 -23.12 -16.29
CA PHE A 92 -34.11 -22.02 -15.35
C PHE A 92 -35.16 -20.93 -15.58
N ASN A 93 -35.43 -20.14 -14.54
CA ASN A 93 -36.35 -19.00 -14.58
C ASN A 93 -35.70 -17.70 -14.10
N CYS A 94 -34.41 -17.78 -13.74
CA CYS A 94 -33.65 -16.67 -13.18
C CYS A 94 -32.23 -16.64 -13.79
N GLY A 95 -31.82 -15.48 -14.27
CA GLY A 95 -30.46 -15.23 -14.78
C GLY A 95 -29.64 -14.35 -13.86
N VAL A 96 -28.35 -14.62 -13.75
CA VAL A 96 -27.36 -13.76 -13.05
C VAL A 96 -26.24 -13.39 -14.01
N VAL A 97 -25.93 -12.10 -14.12
CA VAL A 97 -25.00 -11.57 -15.13
C VAL A 97 -23.75 -11.01 -14.46
N TYR A 98 -22.62 -11.67 -14.72
CA TYR A 98 -21.25 -11.25 -14.32
C TYR A 98 -20.37 -10.92 -15.54
N LEU A 99 -20.97 -10.60 -16.67
CA LEU A 99 -20.24 -10.26 -17.89
C LEU A 99 -19.59 -8.89 -17.78
N PRO A 100 -18.53 -8.62 -18.57
CA PRO A 100 -17.98 -7.27 -18.69
C PRO A 100 -19.05 -6.25 -19.13
N PRO A 101 -18.92 -4.95 -18.80
CA PRO A 101 -19.94 -3.93 -19.08
C PRO A 101 -20.43 -3.90 -20.52
N LEU A 102 -19.52 -4.01 -21.48
CA LEU A 102 -19.84 -3.98 -22.92
C LEU A 102 -20.58 -5.24 -23.42
N ALA A 103 -20.53 -6.35 -22.67
CA ALA A 103 -21.20 -7.60 -23.03
C ALA A 103 -22.48 -7.85 -22.22
N ALA A 104 -22.75 -7.03 -21.19
CA ALA A 104 -23.88 -7.26 -20.29
C ALA A 104 -25.23 -7.17 -21.01
N ARG A 105 -25.41 -6.20 -21.90
CA ARG A 105 -26.63 -6.05 -22.69
C ARG A 105 -26.89 -7.30 -23.57
N ASP A 106 -25.88 -7.78 -24.25
CA ASP A 106 -25.98 -8.94 -25.14
C ASP A 106 -26.25 -10.22 -24.35
N GLY A 107 -25.66 -10.38 -23.16
CA GLY A 107 -25.98 -11.49 -22.27
C GLY A 107 -27.42 -11.45 -21.76
N VAL A 108 -27.94 -10.29 -21.43
CA VAL A 108 -29.37 -10.13 -21.08
C VAL A 108 -30.27 -10.46 -22.27
N ALA A 109 -29.92 -10.00 -23.47
CA ALA A 109 -30.65 -10.31 -24.69
C ALA A 109 -30.64 -11.83 -25.02
N GLU A 110 -29.51 -12.51 -24.80
CA GLU A 110 -29.42 -13.96 -24.96
C GLU A 110 -30.36 -14.67 -23.96
N LEU A 111 -30.29 -14.36 -22.68
CA LEU A 111 -31.16 -14.94 -21.64
C LEU A 111 -32.63 -14.81 -22.00
N ILE A 112 -33.09 -13.62 -22.41
CA ILE A 112 -34.49 -13.34 -22.75
C ILE A 112 -34.91 -14.07 -24.04
N ARG A 113 -34.02 -14.08 -25.05
CA ARG A 113 -34.38 -14.60 -26.39
C ARG A 113 -34.48 -16.12 -26.41
N VAL A 114 -33.58 -16.81 -25.67
CA VAL A 114 -33.54 -18.29 -25.73
C VAL A 114 -34.41 -18.98 -24.69
N ASN A 115 -34.84 -18.25 -23.63
CA ASN A 115 -35.60 -18.82 -22.54
C ASN A 115 -36.95 -18.12 -22.33
N PRO A 116 -38.09 -18.65 -22.85
CA PRO A 116 -39.42 -18.09 -22.65
C PRO A 116 -39.93 -18.17 -21.19
N ASP A 117 -39.37 -19.04 -20.39
CA ASP A 117 -39.74 -19.22 -18.97
C ASP A 117 -39.01 -18.26 -18.02
N LEU A 118 -38.13 -17.43 -18.55
CA LEU A 118 -37.35 -16.46 -17.78
C LEU A 118 -38.25 -15.42 -17.12
N ARG A 119 -38.07 -15.21 -15.83
CA ARG A 119 -38.86 -14.22 -15.05
C ARG A 119 -38.02 -13.11 -14.45
N LYS A 120 -36.80 -13.41 -14.08
CA LYS A 120 -35.94 -12.50 -13.32
C LYS A 120 -34.50 -12.50 -13.85
N ILE A 121 -33.85 -11.35 -13.85
CA ILE A 121 -32.42 -11.19 -14.14
C ILE A 121 -31.80 -10.29 -13.07
N PHE A 122 -30.66 -10.72 -12.53
CA PHE A 122 -29.83 -9.95 -11.59
C PHE A 122 -28.50 -9.57 -12.25
N ILE A 123 -28.26 -8.26 -12.41
CA ILE A 123 -27.07 -7.73 -13.10
C ILE A 123 -26.08 -7.23 -12.05
N ILE A 124 -25.01 -8.00 -11.85
CA ILE A 124 -23.96 -7.67 -10.89
C ILE A 124 -22.96 -6.69 -11.50
N THR A 125 -22.80 -6.76 -12.82
CA THR A 125 -21.93 -5.89 -13.62
C THR A 125 -22.15 -4.42 -13.32
N GLU A 126 -21.08 -3.67 -13.13
CA GLU A 126 -21.07 -2.20 -12.93
C GLU A 126 -20.65 -1.45 -14.22
N LYS A 127 -20.94 -0.15 -14.29
CA LYS A 127 -20.53 0.75 -15.38
C LYS A 127 -21.13 0.40 -16.74
N ILE A 128 -22.34 -0.12 -16.74
CA ILE A 128 -23.11 -0.30 -17.98
C ILE A 128 -23.51 1.08 -18.50
N SER A 129 -23.41 1.29 -19.82
CA SER A 129 -23.79 2.57 -20.42
C SER A 129 -25.27 2.87 -20.19
N ALA A 130 -25.63 4.16 -20.06
CA ALA A 130 -27.03 4.55 -19.91
C ALA A 130 -27.90 4.11 -21.11
N HIS A 131 -27.31 4.01 -22.31
CA HIS A 131 -27.97 3.50 -23.50
C HIS A 131 -28.29 2.01 -23.36
N ASP A 132 -27.28 1.18 -23.07
CA ASP A 132 -27.46 -0.25 -22.87
C ASP A 132 -28.40 -0.56 -21.72
N ALA A 133 -28.31 0.20 -20.61
CA ALA A 133 -29.21 0.04 -19.47
C ALA A 133 -30.67 0.33 -19.82
N ARG A 134 -30.94 1.31 -20.68
CA ARG A 134 -32.28 1.59 -21.20
C ARG A 134 -32.78 0.52 -22.15
N GLU A 135 -31.94 -0.01 -23.02
CA GLU A 135 -32.29 -1.15 -23.88
C GLU A 135 -32.62 -2.40 -23.04
N ILE A 136 -31.80 -2.71 -22.02
CA ILE A 136 -32.06 -3.76 -21.07
C ILE A 136 -33.45 -3.58 -20.41
N ARG A 137 -33.77 -2.36 -19.96
CA ARG A 137 -35.07 -2.05 -19.39
C ARG A 137 -36.21 -2.30 -20.38
N ALA A 138 -36.04 -1.85 -21.61
CA ALA A 138 -37.06 -2.04 -22.66
C ALA A 138 -37.29 -3.52 -22.99
N MET A 139 -36.23 -4.32 -23.10
CA MET A 139 -36.32 -5.76 -23.30
C MET A 139 -37.06 -6.45 -22.15
N GLY A 140 -36.69 -6.13 -20.89
CA GLY A 140 -37.38 -6.65 -19.71
C GLY A 140 -38.87 -6.32 -19.71
N GLN A 141 -39.25 -5.08 -19.99
CA GLN A 141 -40.64 -4.65 -20.09
C GLN A 141 -41.42 -5.32 -21.21
N GLN A 142 -40.81 -5.49 -22.38
CA GLN A 142 -41.43 -6.14 -23.54
C GLN A 142 -41.74 -7.62 -23.27
N HIS A 143 -40.81 -8.31 -22.60
CA HIS A 143 -40.92 -9.74 -22.39
C HIS A 143 -41.46 -10.12 -20.98
N GLY A 144 -41.81 -9.17 -20.15
CA GLY A 144 -42.33 -9.41 -18.80
C GLY A 144 -41.32 -9.99 -17.83
N VAL A 145 -40.06 -9.62 -17.99
CA VAL A 145 -38.94 -10.04 -17.13
C VAL A 145 -38.55 -8.90 -16.18
N ASP A 146 -38.52 -9.19 -14.88
CA ASP A 146 -38.08 -8.25 -13.87
C ASP A 146 -36.54 -8.25 -13.81
N ILE A 147 -35.96 -7.07 -13.89
CA ILE A 147 -34.50 -6.89 -13.94
C ILE A 147 -34.04 -6.11 -12.72
N PHE A 148 -32.99 -6.60 -12.02
CA PHE A 148 -32.37 -5.99 -10.84
C PHE A 148 -30.95 -5.57 -11.15
N GLY A 149 -30.52 -4.43 -10.61
CA GLY A 149 -29.17 -3.86 -10.84
C GLY A 149 -29.28 -2.67 -11.83
N ALA A 150 -28.23 -2.29 -12.52
CA ALA A 150 -26.87 -2.83 -12.53
C ALA A 150 -26.07 -2.44 -11.26
N ASN A 151 -24.85 -2.99 -11.13
CA ASN A 151 -24.00 -2.79 -9.96
C ASN A 151 -24.68 -3.17 -8.65
N CYS A 152 -25.39 -4.30 -8.62
CA CYS A 152 -26.06 -4.81 -7.44
C CYS A 152 -25.33 -6.04 -6.86
N LEU A 153 -25.58 -6.34 -5.58
CA LEU A 153 -25.18 -7.62 -4.98
C LEU A 153 -26.33 -8.64 -4.98
N GLY A 154 -27.35 -8.42 -5.81
CA GLY A 154 -28.48 -9.32 -5.91
C GLY A 154 -29.50 -9.13 -4.79
N VAL A 155 -30.19 -10.22 -4.46
CA VAL A 155 -31.24 -10.27 -3.45
C VAL A 155 -31.08 -11.47 -2.54
N ALA A 156 -31.64 -11.35 -1.32
CA ALA A 156 -31.75 -12.46 -0.39
C ALA A 156 -33.13 -12.43 0.28
N ASP A 157 -33.74 -13.60 0.42
CA ASP A 157 -34.95 -13.80 1.20
C ASP A 157 -34.57 -14.64 2.44
N SER A 158 -34.72 -14.05 3.61
CA SER A 158 -34.31 -14.68 4.86
C SER A 158 -35.27 -15.79 5.29
N TRP A 159 -36.56 -15.66 4.95
CA TRP A 159 -37.57 -16.68 5.27
C TRP A 159 -37.39 -17.94 4.42
N ASN A 160 -37.16 -17.74 3.14
CA ASN A 160 -36.94 -18.86 2.21
C ASN A 160 -35.51 -19.38 2.27
N GLN A 161 -34.60 -18.67 2.92
CA GLN A 161 -33.16 -18.94 2.89
C GLN A 161 -32.65 -19.09 1.45
N VAL A 162 -32.90 -18.09 0.65
CA VAL A 162 -32.46 -18.02 -0.75
C VAL A 162 -31.66 -16.75 -0.98
N ARG A 163 -30.55 -16.90 -1.68
CA ARG A 163 -29.73 -15.78 -2.15
C ARG A 163 -29.46 -15.95 -3.65
N ILE A 164 -29.74 -14.91 -4.42
CA ILE A 164 -29.54 -14.89 -5.87
C ILE A 164 -28.70 -13.68 -6.23
N GLY A 165 -27.64 -13.88 -7.02
CA GLY A 165 -26.71 -12.85 -7.45
C GLY A 165 -25.43 -12.86 -6.63
N GLY A 166 -25.05 -11.69 -6.10
CA GLY A 166 -23.78 -11.47 -5.44
C GLY A 166 -23.72 -11.86 -3.97
N ALA A 167 -22.83 -11.21 -3.22
CA ALA A 167 -22.42 -11.64 -1.87
C ALA A 167 -23.27 -11.06 -0.72
N LEU A 168 -24.57 -10.87 -0.88
CA LEU A 168 -25.44 -10.42 0.22
C LEU A 168 -25.38 -11.38 1.42
N GLY A 169 -25.19 -10.83 2.62
CA GLY A 169 -24.98 -11.64 3.82
C GLY A 169 -23.55 -12.19 3.98
N GLY A 170 -22.63 -11.83 3.07
CA GLY A 170 -21.23 -12.23 3.13
C GLY A 170 -21.00 -13.72 2.89
N ASP A 171 -19.93 -14.25 3.50
CA ASP A 171 -19.53 -15.65 3.33
C ASP A 171 -20.38 -16.62 4.16
N ASN A 172 -21.05 -16.12 5.21
CA ASN A 172 -21.96 -16.87 6.06
C ASN A 172 -23.36 -16.21 6.04
N PRO A 173 -24.15 -16.37 4.97
CA PRO A 173 -25.43 -15.69 4.84
C PRO A 173 -26.43 -16.02 5.96
N ALA A 174 -26.40 -17.24 6.48
CA ALA A 174 -27.27 -17.67 7.58
C ALA A 174 -27.06 -16.85 8.87
N ASP A 175 -25.84 -16.35 9.10
CA ASP A 175 -25.54 -15.54 10.28
C ASP A 175 -26.07 -14.11 10.16
N ALA A 176 -26.06 -13.55 8.94
CA ALA A 176 -26.50 -12.19 8.69
C ALA A 176 -28.00 -12.09 8.40
N LEU A 177 -28.57 -13.08 7.71
CA LEU A 177 -29.94 -13.08 7.17
C LEU A 177 -30.90 -13.89 8.08
N ARG A 178 -31.17 -13.35 9.25
CA ARG A 178 -32.14 -13.98 10.17
C ARG A 178 -33.59 -13.61 9.79
N PRO A 179 -34.52 -14.57 9.68
CA PRO A 179 -35.91 -14.28 9.37
C PRO A 179 -36.56 -13.29 10.34
N GLY A 180 -37.28 -12.32 9.81
CA GLY A 180 -38.00 -11.34 10.60
C GLY A 180 -38.88 -10.43 9.74
N SER A 181 -39.22 -9.27 10.27
CA SER A 181 -40.28 -8.41 9.75
C SER A 181 -39.79 -7.17 8.98
N ILE A 182 -38.48 -7.05 8.74
CA ILE A 182 -37.92 -5.84 8.13
C ILE A 182 -37.42 -6.13 6.72
N ALA A 183 -37.90 -5.37 5.74
CA ALA A 183 -37.37 -5.37 4.38
C ALA A 183 -36.23 -4.35 4.24
N ILE A 184 -35.23 -4.65 3.43
CA ILE A 184 -34.13 -3.73 3.13
C ILE A 184 -34.07 -3.47 1.64
N PHE A 185 -33.96 -2.19 1.27
CA PHE A 185 -33.69 -1.73 -0.08
C PHE A 185 -32.51 -0.76 -0.06
N SER A 186 -31.41 -1.14 -0.68
CA SER A 186 -30.14 -0.45 -0.53
C SER A 186 -29.43 -0.21 -1.85
N ASN A 187 -28.97 1.02 -2.07
CA ASN A 187 -28.07 1.32 -3.19
C ASN A 187 -26.71 0.63 -3.04
N SER A 188 -26.31 0.27 -1.82
CA SER A 188 -25.05 -0.39 -1.55
C SER A 188 -25.24 -1.82 -1.05
N GLY A 189 -24.68 -2.80 -1.78
CA GLY A 189 -24.75 -4.19 -1.37
C GLY A 189 -23.99 -4.50 -0.08
N GLY A 190 -22.82 -3.88 0.11
CA GLY A 190 -22.02 -4.05 1.32
C GLY A 190 -22.76 -3.50 2.55
N PHE A 191 -23.34 -2.32 2.45
CA PHE A 191 -24.14 -1.76 3.55
C PHE A 191 -25.44 -2.51 3.80
N SER A 192 -26.02 -3.18 2.79
CA SER A 192 -27.15 -4.09 3.04
C SER A 192 -26.79 -5.15 4.08
N THR A 193 -25.62 -5.80 3.94
CA THR A 193 -25.14 -6.80 4.89
C THR A 193 -24.86 -6.19 6.29
N THR A 194 -24.23 -5.02 6.33
CA THR A 194 -23.96 -4.33 7.60
C THR A 194 -25.28 -3.96 8.33
N ILE A 195 -26.26 -3.46 7.58
CA ILE A 195 -27.57 -3.12 8.15
C ILE A 195 -28.27 -4.36 8.70
N THR A 196 -28.26 -5.50 8.01
CA THR A 196 -28.85 -6.76 8.54
C THR A 196 -28.23 -7.15 9.87
N GLN A 197 -26.92 -7.04 10.00
CA GLN A 197 -26.22 -7.34 11.26
C GLN A 197 -26.61 -6.36 12.38
N TYR A 198 -26.70 -5.07 12.09
CA TYR A 198 -27.12 -4.08 13.08
C TYR A 198 -28.57 -4.28 13.52
N LEU A 199 -29.47 -4.60 12.61
CA LEU A 199 -30.85 -4.90 12.92
C LEU A 199 -30.98 -6.12 13.82
N ARG A 200 -30.25 -7.19 13.51
CA ARG A 200 -30.21 -8.41 14.32
C ARG A 200 -29.81 -8.12 15.77
N MET A 201 -28.81 -7.27 15.99
CA MET A 201 -28.37 -6.89 17.32
C MET A 201 -29.46 -6.19 18.13
N ALA A 202 -30.37 -5.47 17.46
CA ALA A 202 -31.51 -4.78 18.07
C ALA A 202 -32.77 -5.65 18.14
N GLY A 203 -32.68 -6.94 17.79
CA GLY A 203 -33.79 -7.88 17.82
C GLY A 203 -34.68 -7.88 16.57
N TRP A 204 -34.22 -7.25 15.48
CA TRP A 204 -34.97 -7.19 14.22
C TRP A 204 -34.36 -8.16 13.19
N GLY A 205 -35.18 -9.05 12.66
CA GLY A 205 -34.82 -9.91 11.54
C GLY A 205 -35.25 -9.30 10.20
N THR A 206 -34.81 -9.91 9.10
CA THR A 206 -35.14 -9.47 7.76
C THR A 206 -36.13 -10.38 7.04
N SER A 207 -37.00 -9.80 6.24
CA SER A 207 -37.84 -10.54 5.27
C SER A 207 -37.08 -10.69 3.96
N THR A 208 -36.95 -9.62 3.19
CA THR A 208 -36.25 -9.59 1.91
C THR A 208 -35.23 -8.46 1.92
N VAL A 209 -34.02 -8.76 1.47
CA VAL A 209 -32.93 -7.80 1.35
C VAL A 209 -32.59 -7.64 -0.13
N ILE A 210 -32.72 -6.40 -0.63
CA ILE A 210 -32.50 -6.06 -2.02
C ILE A 210 -31.33 -5.06 -2.13
N SER A 211 -30.31 -5.44 -2.87
CA SER A 211 -29.33 -4.48 -3.35
C SER A 211 -29.80 -3.96 -4.71
N SER A 212 -30.32 -2.74 -4.76
CA SER A 212 -30.74 -2.12 -6.03
C SER A 212 -29.57 -1.83 -6.96
N GLY A 213 -28.36 -1.75 -6.38
CA GLY A 213 -27.19 -1.18 -7.03
C GLY A 213 -27.24 0.34 -7.11
N LYS A 214 -26.18 0.94 -7.59
CA LYS A 214 -26.07 2.36 -7.87
C LYS A 214 -25.20 2.59 -9.10
N ASP A 215 -25.71 2.18 -10.24
CA ASP A 215 -25.15 2.54 -11.54
C ASP A 215 -25.87 3.80 -12.11
N VAL A 216 -25.48 4.23 -13.28
CA VAL A 216 -26.08 5.38 -13.97
C VAL A 216 -27.59 5.22 -14.15
N TYR A 217 -28.07 3.97 -14.28
CA TYR A 217 -29.48 3.64 -14.38
C TYR A 217 -29.82 2.43 -13.51
N ILE A 218 -30.82 2.58 -12.65
CA ILE A 218 -31.31 1.51 -11.77
C ILE A 218 -32.51 0.82 -12.43
N GLN A 219 -32.48 -0.49 -12.52
CA GLN A 219 -33.53 -1.29 -13.18
C GLN A 219 -34.76 -1.52 -12.30
N TYR A 220 -34.55 -2.09 -11.08
CA TYR A 220 -35.60 -2.27 -10.09
C TYR A 220 -35.46 -1.16 -9.05
N ALA A 221 -36.35 -0.17 -9.12
CA ALA A 221 -36.19 1.07 -8.38
C ALA A 221 -37.13 1.13 -7.15
N ALA A 222 -37.01 2.18 -6.36
CA ALA A 222 -37.79 2.37 -5.13
C ALA A 222 -39.32 2.33 -5.30
N PRO A 223 -39.94 2.82 -6.42
CA PRO A 223 -41.39 2.68 -6.61
C PRO A 223 -41.84 1.23 -6.78
N GLU A 224 -41.04 0.40 -7.49
CA GLU A 224 -41.33 -1.04 -7.64
C GLU A 224 -41.22 -1.76 -6.31
N PHE A 225 -40.16 -1.42 -5.54
CA PHE A 225 -39.98 -1.92 -4.17
C PHE A 225 -41.11 -1.50 -3.25
N ALA A 226 -41.52 -0.24 -3.25
CA ALA A 226 -42.62 0.27 -2.42
C ALA A 226 -43.95 -0.45 -2.69
N TYR A 227 -44.26 -0.70 -3.98
CA TYR A 227 -45.41 -1.47 -4.37
C TYR A 227 -45.36 -2.93 -3.84
N ALA A 228 -44.26 -3.62 -4.04
CA ALA A 228 -44.09 -4.99 -3.55
C ALA A 228 -44.07 -5.09 -2.02
N LEU A 229 -43.48 -4.09 -1.35
CA LEU A 229 -43.51 -3.95 0.11
C LEU A 229 -44.91 -3.82 0.66
N GLY A 230 -45.73 -2.99 0.03
CA GLY A 230 -47.13 -2.78 0.42
C GLY A 230 -47.95 -4.06 0.44
N ASN A 231 -47.68 -4.99 -0.47
CA ASN A 231 -48.36 -6.27 -0.65
C ASN A 231 -47.70 -7.45 0.09
N ASP A 232 -46.51 -7.24 0.70
CA ASP A 232 -45.84 -8.35 1.43
C ASP A 232 -46.26 -8.41 2.89
N GLU A 233 -47.03 -9.43 3.26
CA GLU A 233 -47.57 -9.59 4.62
C GLU A 233 -46.48 -9.83 5.68
N ARG A 234 -45.31 -10.35 5.31
CA ARG A 234 -44.21 -10.67 6.21
C ARG A 234 -43.51 -9.41 6.68
N SER A 235 -43.43 -8.40 5.82
CA SER A 235 -42.71 -7.16 6.11
C SER A 235 -43.62 -6.16 6.84
N LYS A 236 -43.20 -5.68 7.98
CA LYS A 236 -43.91 -4.66 8.78
C LYS A 236 -43.35 -3.25 8.55
N ALA A 237 -42.07 -3.13 8.19
CA ALA A 237 -41.40 -1.88 7.85
C ALA A 237 -40.27 -2.14 6.85
N ALA A 238 -39.69 -1.06 6.34
CA ALA A 238 -38.51 -1.14 5.52
C ALA A 238 -37.40 -0.22 6.00
N VAL A 239 -36.17 -0.57 5.66
CA VAL A 239 -34.98 0.28 5.76
C VAL A 239 -34.49 0.57 4.36
N LEU A 240 -34.32 1.86 4.03
CA LEU A 240 -33.71 2.32 2.79
C LEU A 240 -32.33 2.88 3.04
N TYR A 241 -31.37 2.51 2.19
CA TYR A 241 -30.07 3.16 2.15
C TYR A 241 -29.91 3.88 0.82
N CYS A 242 -29.91 5.21 0.87
CA CYS A 242 -30.01 6.09 -0.29
C CYS A 242 -28.74 6.93 -0.46
N GLU A 243 -28.19 6.89 -1.67
CA GLU A 243 -27.08 7.74 -2.11
C GLU A 243 -27.59 8.87 -3.02
N PRO A 244 -26.79 9.96 -3.22
CA PRO A 244 -27.12 11.00 -4.19
C PRO A 244 -27.31 10.47 -5.61
N GLY A 245 -28.00 11.22 -6.44
CA GLY A 245 -28.29 10.92 -7.84
C GLY A 245 -29.55 10.08 -8.06
N GLY A 246 -30.34 10.50 -9.01
CA GLY A 246 -31.65 9.94 -9.35
C GLY A 246 -32.76 10.32 -8.37
N TYR A 247 -33.99 10.19 -8.84
CA TYR A 247 -35.21 10.60 -8.11
C TYR A 247 -36.08 9.42 -7.71
N TYR A 248 -35.58 8.22 -7.78
CA TYR A 248 -36.36 7.00 -7.64
C TYR A 248 -37.13 6.92 -6.31
N GLU A 249 -36.51 7.35 -5.23
CA GLU A 249 -37.12 7.34 -3.89
C GLU A 249 -38.26 8.39 -3.80
N LEU A 250 -38.13 9.50 -4.52
CA LEU A 250 -39.12 10.57 -4.52
C LEU A 250 -40.40 10.17 -5.25
N ASP A 251 -40.31 9.23 -6.19
CA ASP A 251 -41.46 8.70 -6.93
C ASP A 251 -42.13 7.50 -6.20
N ALA A 252 -41.61 7.08 -5.02
CA ALA A 252 -42.12 5.92 -4.32
C ALA A 252 -43.26 6.26 -3.35
N ASP A 253 -44.32 5.46 -3.35
CA ASP A 253 -45.44 5.57 -2.42
C ASP A 253 -45.38 4.46 -1.37
N PHE A 254 -44.76 4.75 -0.24
CA PHE A 254 -44.63 3.80 0.86
C PHE A 254 -45.90 3.78 1.73
N THR A 255 -46.53 2.62 1.78
CA THR A 255 -47.72 2.37 2.64
C THR A 255 -47.37 1.80 4.00
N LYS A 256 -46.12 1.37 4.21
CA LYS A 256 -45.57 0.88 5.48
C LYS A 256 -44.49 1.82 6.01
N PRO A 257 -44.21 1.78 7.32
CA PRO A 257 -43.16 2.59 7.93
C PRO A 257 -41.80 2.37 7.28
N VAL A 258 -41.03 3.44 7.17
CA VAL A 258 -39.71 3.41 6.55
C VAL A 258 -38.70 4.15 7.41
N VAL A 259 -37.54 3.55 7.61
CA VAL A 259 -36.34 4.27 8.07
C VAL A 259 -35.43 4.51 6.89
N ALA A 260 -35.26 5.76 6.51
CA ALA A 260 -34.40 6.17 5.40
C ALA A 260 -33.03 6.62 5.93
N CYS A 261 -31.97 5.97 5.47
CA CYS A 261 -30.61 6.38 5.70
C CYS A 261 -30.06 7.08 4.46
N VAL A 262 -29.97 8.41 4.49
CA VAL A 262 -29.44 9.21 3.40
C VAL A 262 -27.99 9.57 3.70
N VAL A 263 -27.10 9.24 2.77
CA VAL A 263 -25.66 9.47 2.91
C VAL A 263 -25.09 10.27 1.75
N GLY A 264 -23.84 10.71 1.86
CA GLY A 264 -23.10 11.28 0.73
C GLY A 264 -23.25 12.78 0.54
N ARG A 265 -23.57 13.58 1.56
CA ARG A 265 -23.60 15.06 1.51
C ARG A 265 -22.33 15.68 0.91
N TRP A 266 -21.17 15.05 1.14
CA TRP A 266 -19.90 15.51 0.63
C TRP A 266 -19.74 15.33 -0.89
N LYS A 267 -20.53 14.47 -1.52
CA LYS A 267 -20.46 14.20 -2.98
C LYS A 267 -20.87 15.43 -3.80
N SER A 268 -21.69 16.30 -3.28
CA SER A 268 -22.04 17.58 -3.93
C SER A 268 -20.85 18.53 -4.14
N LYS A 269 -19.76 18.30 -3.44
CA LYS A 269 -18.51 19.08 -3.55
C LYS A 269 -17.53 18.49 -4.56
N LEU A 270 -17.84 17.36 -5.19
CA LEU A 270 -16.98 16.68 -6.13
C LEU A 270 -17.38 16.96 -7.57
N THR A 271 -16.39 17.10 -8.43
CA THR A 271 -16.56 17.31 -9.88
C THR A 271 -16.51 16.01 -10.67
N ARG A 272 -16.26 14.88 -10.02
CA ARG A 272 -16.16 13.56 -10.63
C ARG A 272 -16.84 12.49 -9.78
N ALA A 273 -17.28 11.40 -10.42
CA ALA A 273 -17.79 10.24 -9.69
C ALA A 273 -16.70 9.63 -8.80
N VAL A 274 -17.05 9.39 -7.53
CA VAL A 274 -16.21 8.69 -6.55
C VAL A 274 -17.09 7.66 -5.84
N GLY A 275 -16.65 6.42 -5.79
CA GLY A 275 -17.47 5.31 -5.33
C GLY A 275 -18.42 4.81 -6.44
N HIS A 276 -19.66 4.56 -6.11
CA HIS A 276 -20.66 4.09 -7.09
C HIS A 276 -20.84 5.07 -8.26
N ALA A 277 -20.82 4.54 -9.48
CA ALA A 277 -20.84 5.33 -10.71
C ALA A 277 -22.08 6.23 -10.83
N GLY A 278 -23.23 5.78 -10.35
CA GLY A 278 -24.49 6.52 -10.37
C GLY A 278 -24.71 7.45 -9.19
N ALA A 279 -23.80 7.49 -8.21
CA ALA A 279 -23.98 8.33 -7.02
C ALA A 279 -23.37 9.72 -7.21
N MET A 280 -23.81 10.41 -8.26
CA MET A 280 -23.44 11.79 -8.59
C MET A 280 -24.60 12.74 -8.27
N ALA A 281 -24.28 13.84 -7.59
CA ALA A 281 -25.25 14.89 -7.34
C ALA A 281 -25.25 15.90 -8.52
N GLY A 282 -26.37 16.00 -9.22
CA GLY A 282 -26.54 16.90 -10.36
C GLY A 282 -27.44 18.10 -10.10
N GLY A 283 -27.82 18.39 -8.85
CA GLY A 283 -28.71 19.46 -8.50
C GLY A 283 -29.74 19.10 -7.43
N SER A 284 -31.00 18.95 -7.78
CA SER A 284 -32.12 18.67 -6.83
C SER A 284 -32.20 17.19 -6.38
N ASP A 285 -31.26 16.35 -6.79
CA ASP A 285 -31.14 14.94 -6.42
C ASP A 285 -29.94 14.67 -5.50
N ASP A 286 -29.41 15.68 -4.88
CA ASP A 286 -28.34 15.56 -3.89
C ASP A 286 -28.84 14.97 -2.54
N ALA A 287 -27.93 14.67 -1.65
CA ALA A 287 -28.28 14.10 -0.35
C ALA A 287 -29.20 15.03 0.47
N ILE A 288 -28.95 16.33 0.42
CA ILE A 288 -29.74 17.32 1.20
C ILE A 288 -31.17 17.43 0.65
N ALA A 289 -31.34 17.36 -0.66
CA ALA A 289 -32.66 17.35 -1.29
C ALA A 289 -33.46 16.11 -0.91
N LYS A 290 -32.82 14.93 -0.93
CA LYS A 290 -33.44 13.67 -0.48
C LYS A 290 -33.79 13.69 1.00
N GLU A 291 -32.90 14.20 1.86
CA GLU A 291 -33.16 14.35 3.30
C GLU A 291 -34.40 15.23 3.55
N ARG A 292 -34.50 16.37 2.86
CA ARG A 292 -35.65 17.27 2.98
C ARG A 292 -36.95 16.57 2.56
N TRP A 293 -36.91 15.84 1.44
CA TRP A 293 -38.08 15.09 0.96
C TRP A 293 -38.51 14.01 1.97
N PHE A 294 -37.56 13.26 2.55
CA PHE A 294 -37.90 12.24 3.56
C PHE A 294 -38.44 12.88 4.85
N MET A 295 -37.93 14.02 5.29
CA MET A 295 -38.47 14.74 6.44
C MET A 295 -39.93 15.18 6.19
N GLU A 296 -40.23 15.75 5.03
CA GLU A 296 -41.58 16.07 4.62
C GLU A 296 -42.50 14.85 4.56
N ARG A 297 -41.99 13.73 3.97
CA ARG A 297 -42.75 12.50 3.83
C ARG A 297 -43.10 11.85 5.18
N PHE A 298 -42.14 11.88 6.10
CA PHE A 298 -42.33 11.30 7.44
C PHE A 298 -43.02 12.25 8.42
N ASP A 299 -43.23 13.50 8.05
CA ASP A 299 -43.78 14.52 8.91
C ASP A 299 -42.92 14.72 10.17
N VAL A 300 -41.61 14.92 9.96
CA VAL A 300 -40.60 15.16 10.99
C VAL A 300 -39.83 16.44 10.68
N ASP A 301 -39.33 17.10 11.71
CA ASP A 301 -38.66 18.40 11.62
C ASP A 301 -37.10 18.26 11.72
N GLY A 302 -36.59 17.06 11.86
CA GLY A 302 -35.14 16.82 11.99
C GLY A 302 -34.69 15.42 11.63
N VAL A 303 -33.37 15.26 11.62
CA VAL A 303 -32.70 13.99 11.46
C VAL A 303 -32.69 13.25 12.79
N PHE A 304 -33.11 11.99 12.79
CA PHE A 304 -33.07 11.16 13.98
C PHE A 304 -31.62 10.88 14.42
N THR A 305 -31.38 11.18 15.69
CA THR A 305 -30.26 10.61 16.42
C THR A 305 -30.77 9.97 17.73
N PRO A 306 -30.05 9.05 18.36
CA PRO A 306 -30.44 8.48 19.65
C PRO A 306 -30.60 9.54 20.78
N ASP A 307 -29.82 10.61 20.70
CA ASP A 307 -29.81 11.69 21.69
C ASP A 307 -30.88 12.76 21.38
N ASP A 308 -31.31 12.87 20.12
CA ASP A 308 -32.35 13.81 19.66
C ASP A 308 -33.24 13.09 18.64
N PRO A 309 -34.27 12.35 19.11
CA PRO A 309 -35.04 11.42 18.28
C PRO A 309 -36.19 12.09 17.55
N HIS A 310 -36.01 12.42 16.27
CA HIS A 310 -37.05 12.91 15.36
C HIS A 310 -37.64 11.73 14.56
N PHE A 311 -38.85 11.32 14.84
CA PHE A 311 -39.55 10.25 14.15
C PHE A 311 -41.07 10.36 14.25
N SER A 312 -41.79 9.67 13.38
CA SER A 312 -43.22 9.50 13.41
C SER A 312 -43.62 8.04 13.18
N SER A 313 -44.90 7.74 13.18
CA SER A 313 -45.41 6.41 12.79
C SER A 313 -45.16 6.10 11.31
N LYS A 314 -44.91 7.09 10.48
CA LYS A 314 -44.57 6.93 9.04
C LYS A 314 -43.10 6.54 8.84
N GLY A 315 -42.19 6.98 9.71
CA GLY A 315 -40.80 6.73 9.58
C GLY A 315 -39.84 7.65 10.29
N ALA A 316 -38.59 7.54 10.00
CA ALA A 316 -37.51 8.39 10.48
C ALA A 316 -36.42 8.55 9.42
N LEU A 317 -35.76 9.70 9.42
CA LEU A 317 -34.58 9.98 8.62
C LEU A 317 -33.35 9.87 9.48
N VAL A 318 -32.36 9.08 9.04
CA VAL A 318 -31.03 9.01 9.63
C VAL A 318 -29.97 9.32 8.58
N THR A 319 -28.80 9.81 8.99
CA THR A 319 -27.64 10.07 8.12
C THR A 319 -26.44 9.18 8.48
N ASN A 320 -26.64 8.29 9.46
CA ASN A 320 -25.66 7.34 9.93
C ASN A 320 -26.30 5.94 10.06
N ILE A 321 -25.71 4.93 9.43
CA ILE A 321 -26.22 3.57 9.50
C ILE A 321 -26.28 3.01 10.94
N ALA A 322 -25.42 3.47 11.84
CA ALA A 322 -25.44 3.07 13.23
C ALA A 322 -26.69 3.53 13.99
N HIS A 323 -27.40 4.54 13.50
CA HIS A 323 -28.65 5.03 14.09
C HIS A 323 -29.90 4.28 13.59
N ILE A 324 -29.79 3.49 12.51
CA ILE A 324 -30.90 2.73 11.94
C ILE A 324 -31.60 1.86 12.97
N PRO A 325 -30.92 1.03 13.81
CA PRO A 325 -31.60 0.16 14.76
C PRO A 325 -32.42 0.94 15.80
N ALA A 326 -31.89 2.03 16.31
CA ALA A 326 -32.59 2.86 17.29
C ALA A 326 -33.79 3.56 16.66
N ALA A 327 -33.63 4.16 15.49
CA ALA A 327 -34.70 4.78 14.73
C ALA A 327 -35.80 3.79 14.38
N LEU A 328 -35.44 2.60 13.88
CA LEU A 328 -36.41 1.55 13.56
C LEU A 328 -37.17 1.10 14.80
N THR A 329 -36.47 0.90 15.91
CA THR A 329 -37.12 0.51 17.18
C THR A 329 -38.11 1.57 17.64
N ALA A 330 -37.78 2.86 17.53
CA ALA A 330 -38.68 3.95 17.87
C ALA A 330 -39.92 3.99 16.96
N VAL A 331 -39.73 3.92 15.65
CA VAL A 331 -40.80 3.89 14.65
C VAL A 331 -41.72 2.67 14.85
N MET A 332 -41.14 1.49 15.04
CA MET A 332 -41.90 0.25 15.22
C MET A 332 -42.68 0.25 16.52
N LYS A 333 -42.10 0.78 17.59
CA LYS A 333 -42.79 0.98 18.86
C LYS A 333 -44.02 1.93 18.71
N ALA A 334 -43.87 3.01 17.95
CA ALA A 334 -44.97 3.93 17.64
C ALA A 334 -46.10 3.23 16.86
N ASN A 335 -45.78 2.20 16.10
CA ASN A 335 -46.76 1.38 15.37
C ASN A 335 -47.21 0.11 16.18
N GLY A 336 -46.86 -0.01 17.45
CA GLY A 336 -47.26 -1.12 18.31
C GLY A 336 -46.64 -2.45 17.96
N VAL A 337 -45.55 -2.46 17.20
CA VAL A 337 -44.84 -3.65 16.76
C VAL A 337 -43.64 -3.91 17.67
N ARG A 338 -43.48 -5.14 18.14
CA ARG A 338 -42.37 -5.58 18.96
C ARG A 338 -41.26 -6.17 18.09
N PRO A 339 -40.00 -6.17 18.58
CA PRO A 339 -38.91 -6.90 17.93
C PRO A 339 -39.24 -8.35 17.61
N ASP A 340 -38.67 -8.91 16.56
CA ASP A 340 -38.91 -10.26 16.09
C ASP A 340 -38.34 -11.32 17.04
N PHE A 341 -37.28 -10.94 17.79
CA PHE A 341 -36.63 -11.77 18.80
C PHE A 341 -35.95 -10.90 19.85
N GLU A 342 -35.48 -11.48 20.92
CA GLU A 342 -34.68 -10.78 21.92
C GLU A 342 -33.39 -10.25 21.30
N PRO A 343 -33.01 -9.00 21.59
CA PRO A 343 -31.75 -8.42 21.10
C PRO A 343 -30.57 -9.34 21.39
N GLU A 344 -29.78 -9.66 20.38
CA GLU A 344 -28.62 -10.54 20.52
C GLU A 344 -27.38 -9.81 21.06
N GLY A 345 -27.52 -9.15 22.20
CA GLY A 345 -26.37 -8.57 22.89
C GLY A 345 -25.85 -7.25 22.32
N ASN A 346 -24.69 -6.86 22.73
CA ASN A 346 -24.05 -5.60 22.38
C ASN A 346 -23.82 -5.51 20.87
N LEU A 347 -23.95 -4.30 20.33
CA LEU A 347 -23.31 -3.91 19.06
C LEU A 347 -21.78 -4.03 19.19
N ALA A 348 -21.30 -5.22 19.55
CA ALA A 348 -19.92 -5.52 19.32
C ALA A 348 -19.74 -5.49 17.81
N LEU A 349 -19.22 -4.38 17.30
CA LEU A 349 -18.72 -4.32 15.94
C LEU A 349 -17.73 -5.46 15.82
N LYS A 350 -18.18 -6.57 15.23
CA LYS A 350 -17.25 -7.65 14.92
C LYS A 350 -16.20 -7.03 14.02
N ALA A 351 -14.94 -7.19 14.39
CA ALA A 351 -13.87 -6.74 13.54
C ALA A 351 -14.13 -7.24 12.13
N TRP A 352 -13.99 -6.40 11.18
CA TRP A 352 -14.27 -6.55 9.75
C TRP A 352 -13.64 -7.79 9.11
N PHE A 353 -12.75 -8.42 9.81
CA PHE A 353 -11.94 -9.56 9.40
C PHE A 353 -12.61 -10.91 9.60
N GLY A 354 -13.90 -10.92 9.86
CA GLY A 354 -14.76 -12.06 9.60
C GLY A 354 -14.36 -13.39 10.22
N SER A 355 -13.68 -13.43 11.35
CA SER A 355 -13.58 -14.67 12.08
C SER A 355 -14.32 -14.53 13.39
N ASP A 356 -15.33 -15.36 13.57
CA ASP A 356 -16.00 -15.61 14.84
C ASP A 356 -15.05 -16.18 15.92
N GLN A 357 -13.80 -16.38 15.57
CA GLN A 357 -12.80 -17.06 16.38
C GLN A 357 -11.85 -16.11 17.11
N GLY A 358 -12.32 -14.90 17.48
CA GLY A 358 -11.57 -14.04 18.38
C GLY A 358 -10.09 -13.92 18.02
N ILE A 359 -9.79 -13.26 16.90
CA ILE A 359 -8.40 -12.86 16.65
C ILE A 359 -8.05 -11.87 17.77
N SER A 360 -7.25 -12.30 18.73
CA SER A 360 -6.56 -11.36 19.61
C SER A 360 -5.52 -10.64 18.75
N LEU A 361 -5.82 -9.41 18.38
CA LEU A 361 -4.84 -8.55 17.75
C LEU A 361 -3.73 -8.26 18.76
N HIS A 362 -2.50 -8.23 18.26
CA HIS A 362 -1.36 -7.86 19.07
C HIS A 362 -1.60 -6.48 19.72
N PRO A 363 -1.24 -6.25 21.01
CA PRO A 363 -1.47 -5.00 21.71
C PRO A 363 -0.99 -3.74 20.95
N GLU A 364 0.02 -3.88 20.10
CA GLU A 364 0.57 -2.79 19.29
C GLU A 364 -0.31 -2.38 18.08
N LEU A 365 -1.30 -3.20 17.73
CA LEU A 365 -2.31 -2.86 16.72
C LEU A 365 -3.50 -2.07 17.32
N MET A 366 -3.45 -1.75 18.61
CA MET A 366 -4.56 -1.13 19.36
C MET A 366 -4.58 0.41 19.24
N VAL A 367 -4.56 0.95 18.03
CA VAL A 367 -4.72 2.39 17.81
C VAL A 367 -6.16 2.70 17.42
N PRO A 368 -6.77 3.73 18.00
CA PRO A 368 -8.14 4.15 17.63
C PRO A 368 -8.22 4.50 16.16
N VAL A 369 -9.05 3.78 15.41
CA VAL A 369 -9.20 3.96 13.96
C VAL A 369 -10.48 4.67 13.60
N VAL A 370 -11.45 4.64 14.49
CA VAL A 370 -12.80 5.17 14.28
C VAL A 370 -13.15 6.10 15.44
N GLU A 371 -13.66 7.28 15.13
CA GLU A 371 -14.24 8.15 16.16
C GLU A 371 -15.43 7.45 16.81
N ALA A 372 -15.50 7.54 18.12
CA ALA A 372 -16.64 7.04 18.86
C ALA A 372 -17.90 7.83 18.45
N VAL A 373 -18.99 7.10 18.18
CA VAL A 373 -20.28 7.65 17.72
C VAL A 373 -21.37 7.23 18.68
N SER A 374 -22.09 8.20 19.23
CA SER A 374 -23.25 7.92 20.10
C SER A 374 -24.33 7.12 19.36
N PRO A 375 -24.96 6.10 19.96
CA PRO A 375 -24.81 5.65 21.35
C PRO A 375 -23.76 4.58 21.56
N TYR A 376 -22.90 4.30 20.60
CA TYR A 376 -21.98 3.16 20.58
C TYR A 376 -20.56 3.51 21.00
N ASN A 377 -20.36 4.62 21.68
CA ASN A 377 -19.06 5.16 22.05
C ASN A 377 -18.19 4.15 22.80
N GLU A 378 -18.75 3.43 23.76
CA GLU A 378 -17.99 2.45 24.54
C GLU A 378 -17.56 1.24 23.70
N GLN A 379 -18.49 0.71 22.90
CA GLN A 379 -18.21 -0.44 22.03
C GLN A 379 -17.18 -0.11 20.98
N ILE A 380 -17.31 1.08 20.34
CA ILE A 380 -16.33 1.56 19.34
C ILE A 380 -14.97 1.78 19.99
N THR A 381 -14.94 2.36 21.19
CA THR A 381 -13.69 2.57 21.94
C THR A 381 -13.03 1.23 22.31
N GLN A 382 -13.83 0.24 22.75
CA GLN A 382 -13.32 -1.10 23.04
C GLN A 382 -12.82 -1.79 21.76
N LEU A 383 -13.57 -1.70 20.67
CA LEU A 383 -13.16 -2.25 19.39
C LEU A 383 -11.86 -1.59 18.89
N ASN A 384 -11.75 -0.27 18.95
CA ASN A 384 -10.54 0.44 18.55
C ASN A 384 -9.31 0.02 19.38
N LYS A 385 -9.50 -0.31 20.64
CA LYS A 385 -8.43 -0.87 21.48
C LYS A 385 -8.04 -2.30 21.08
N GLN A 386 -8.95 -3.06 20.49
CA GLN A 386 -8.72 -4.46 20.07
C GLN A 386 -8.19 -4.57 18.64
N VAL A 387 -8.67 -3.72 17.74
CA VAL A 387 -8.41 -3.83 16.30
C VAL A 387 -7.16 -3.07 15.86
N GLY A 388 -6.82 -1.97 16.56
CA GLY A 388 -5.69 -1.13 16.17
C GLY A 388 -5.89 -0.39 14.84
N ILE A 389 -4.80 -0.05 14.17
CA ILE A 389 -4.85 0.64 12.88
C ILE A 389 -5.18 -0.35 11.77
N VAL A 390 -6.33 -0.16 11.13
CA VAL A 390 -6.66 -0.81 9.86
C VAL A 390 -6.27 0.13 8.74
N PHE A 391 -5.28 -0.25 7.95
CA PHE A 391 -4.93 0.53 6.76
C PHE A 391 -6.09 0.46 5.76
N PRO A 392 -6.51 1.60 5.16
CA PRO A 392 -7.49 1.59 4.08
C PRO A 392 -7.05 0.64 2.96
N ARG A 393 -7.98 -0.09 2.38
CA ARG A 393 -7.73 -1.09 1.31
C ARG A 393 -6.91 -0.52 0.15
N GLN A 394 -7.02 0.78 -0.14
CA GLN A 394 -6.25 1.51 -1.15
C GLN A 394 -4.78 1.76 -0.75
N ALA A 395 -4.45 1.65 0.53
CA ALA A 395 -3.10 1.78 1.05
C ALA A 395 -2.46 0.43 1.39
N LEU A 396 -3.17 -0.69 1.19
CA LEU A 396 -2.62 -2.03 1.37
C LEU A 396 -1.64 -2.31 0.23
N LYS A 397 -0.41 -1.99 0.50
CA LYS A 397 0.74 -2.43 -0.27
C LYS A 397 1.28 -3.70 0.38
N ASP A 398 2.05 -4.48 -0.37
CA ASP A 398 2.78 -5.59 0.24
C ASP A 398 3.66 -5.05 1.37
N ALA A 399 3.25 -5.31 2.60
CA ALA A 399 3.94 -4.86 3.81
C ALA A 399 4.89 -5.93 4.35
N SER A 400 5.00 -7.07 3.67
CA SER A 400 5.99 -8.08 4.02
C SER A 400 7.37 -7.70 3.51
N GLY A 401 8.41 -7.93 4.30
CA GLY A 401 9.78 -7.61 3.90
C GLY A 401 10.78 -7.68 5.04
N ALA A 402 12.02 -7.30 4.70
CA ALA A 402 13.14 -7.20 5.64
C ALA A 402 12.96 -6.05 6.64
N SER A 403 12.25 -5.00 6.24
CA SER A 403 11.99 -3.85 7.08
C SER A 403 10.58 -3.92 7.66
N GLN A 404 10.38 -3.16 8.73
CA GLN A 404 9.12 -3.01 9.43
C GLN A 404 8.93 -1.55 9.82
N MET A 405 7.70 -1.12 10.01
CA MET A 405 7.37 0.17 10.56
C MET A 405 6.57 -0.02 11.85
N ASP A 406 7.08 0.51 12.94
CA ASP A 406 6.33 0.53 14.18
C ASP A 406 5.14 1.50 14.05
N PRO A 407 3.90 1.04 14.20
CA PRO A 407 2.72 1.87 14.03
C PRO A 407 2.56 2.93 15.14
N LEU A 408 3.18 2.74 16.29
CA LEU A 408 3.08 3.67 17.43
C LEU A 408 4.10 4.80 17.34
N SER A 409 5.38 4.45 17.26
CA SER A 409 6.47 5.42 17.14
C SER A 409 6.63 5.95 15.71
N GLN A 410 6.10 5.23 14.72
CA GLN A 410 6.26 5.51 13.30
C GLN A 410 7.73 5.52 12.84
N VAL A 411 8.57 4.80 13.55
CA VAL A 411 9.97 4.58 13.23
C VAL A 411 10.11 3.25 12.49
N SER A 412 10.79 3.27 11.38
CA SER A 412 11.10 2.04 10.65
C SER A 412 12.30 1.32 11.25
N SER A 413 12.34 0.00 11.08
CA SER A 413 13.47 -0.86 11.44
C SER A 413 13.83 -1.77 10.29
N LEU A 414 15.08 -2.23 10.26
CA LEU A 414 15.60 -3.24 9.33
C LEU A 414 16.10 -4.43 10.16
N TYR A 415 15.52 -5.61 9.94
CA TYR A 415 15.81 -6.81 10.73
C TYR A 415 15.79 -6.58 12.26
N GLY A 416 14.86 -5.74 12.73
CA GLY A 416 14.68 -5.41 14.14
C GLY A 416 15.57 -4.28 14.68
N VAL A 417 16.53 -3.78 13.90
CA VAL A 417 17.33 -2.61 14.26
C VAL A 417 16.62 -1.35 13.78
N SER A 418 16.23 -0.46 14.69
CA SER A 418 15.55 0.78 14.33
C SER A 418 16.46 1.72 13.55
N MET A 419 15.90 2.59 12.69
CA MET A 419 16.69 3.62 12.00
C MET A 419 17.42 4.56 12.96
N LEU A 420 16.87 4.79 14.15
CA LEU A 420 17.49 5.61 15.18
C LEU A 420 18.76 4.94 15.75
N GLN A 421 18.74 3.60 15.87
CA GLN A 421 19.93 2.83 16.22
C GLN A 421 20.92 2.76 15.04
N ALA A 422 20.42 2.57 13.81
CA ALA A 422 21.25 2.56 12.61
C ALA A 422 21.96 3.91 12.38
N ALA A 423 21.35 5.03 12.78
CA ALA A 423 21.94 6.37 12.69
C ALA A 423 23.17 6.58 13.61
N GLN A 424 23.34 5.70 14.60
CA GLN A 424 24.50 5.72 15.49
C GLN A 424 25.60 4.73 15.04
N GLN A 425 25.36 4.03 13.93
CA GLN A 425 26.29 3.04 13.36
C GLN A 425 26.94 3.60 12.09
N PRO A 426 28.20 3.23 11.78
CA PRO A 426 28.81 3.60 10.52
C PRO A 426 28.13 2.88 9.34
N LEU A 427 28.29 3.41 8.14
CA LEU A 427 27.64 2.91 6.91
C LEU A 427 27.98 1.44 6.67
N GLU A 428 29.23 1.02 6.88
CA GLU A 428 29.68 -0.37 6.76
C GLU A 428 28.95 -1.33 7.70
N SER A 429 28.56 -0.87 8.88
CA SER A 429 27.71 -1.65 9.79
C SER A 429 26.30 -1.83 9.26
N ASN A 430 25.75 -0.77 8.66
CA ASN A 430 24.45 -0.81 8.01
C ASN A 430 24.46 -1.69 6.73
N VAL A 431 25.59 -1.76 6.03
CA VAL A 431 25.81 -2.74 4.93
C VAL A 431 25.77 -4.18 5.48
N CYS A 432 26.49 -4.46 6.57
CA CYS A 432 26.43 -5.77 7.23
C CYS A 432 24.99 -6.10 7.63
N LEU A 433 24.27 -5.18 8.28
CA LEU A 433 22.87 -5.38 8.67
C LEU A 433 22.00 -5.76 7.46
N ALA A 434 22.13 -5.03 6.36
CA ALA A 434 21.35 -5.25 5.14
C ALA A 434 21.65 -6.60 4.47
N LEU A 435 22.92 -7.02 4.43
CA LEU A 435 23.37 -8.18 3.67
C LEU A 435 23.41 -9.48 4.49
N ILE A 436 23.80 -9.40 5.77
CA ILE A 436 23.97 -10.59 6.63
C ILE A 436 23.04 -10.59 7.86
N ARG A 437 22.11 -9.63 7.94
CA ARG A 437 21.09 -9.47 9.00
C ARG A 437 21.66 -9.24 10.40
N GLU A 438 22.91 -8.79 10.47
CA GLU A 438 23.63 -8.45 11.71
C GLU A 438 24.49 -7.21 11.46
N SER A 439 24.62 -6.33 12.45
CA SER A 439 25.39 -5.09 12.29
C SER A 439 26.90 -5.30 12.11
N GLY A 440 27.38 -6.52 12.23
CA GLY A 440 28.79 -6.85 12.12
C GLY A 440 29.66 -6.26 13.23
N GLY A 441 30.76 -6.94 13.58
CA GLY A 441 31.79 -6.40 14.45
C GLY A 441 32.88 -5.66 13.67
N ALA A 442 33.93 -5.24 14.36
CA ALA A 442 35.03 -4.48 13.75
C ALA A 442 35.69 -5.25 12.57
N ARG A 443 35.78 -6.59 12.65
CA ARG A 443 36.39 -7.42 11.58
C ARG A 443 35.52 -7.42 10.32
N GLU A 444 34.23 -7.65 10.49
CA GLU A 444 33.25 -7.65 9.40
C GLU A 444 33.19 -6.27 8.71
N GLN A 445 33.23 -5.17 9.47
CA GLN A 445 33.28 -3.82 8.94
C GLN A 445 34.53 -3.58 8.09
N GLN A 446 35.70 -4.08 8.53
CA GLN A 446 36.94 -3.98 7.73
C GLN A 446 36.85 -4.78 6.41
N LEU A 447 36.23 -5.96 6.42
CA LEU A 447 35.96 -6.71 5.21
C LEU A 447 35.10 -5.92 4.21
N ILE A 448 34.02 -5.29 4.69
CA ILE A 448 33.17 -4.41 3.87
C ILE A 448 33.95 -3.22 3.31
N ASN A 449 34.78 -2.55 4.14
CA ASN A 449 35.59 -1.42 3.72
C ASN A 449 36.46 -1.77 2.53
N VAL A 450 37.21 -2.87 2.61
CA VAL A 450 38.10 -3.31 1.53
C VAL A 450 37.32 -3.76 0.30
N ALA A 451 36.29 -4.58 0.48
CA ALA A 451 35.53 -5.17 -0.61
C ALA A 451 34.82 -4.09 -1.44
N VAL A 452 34.11 -3.15 -0.81
CA VAL A 452 33.39 -2.08 -1.53
C VAL A 452 34.37 -1.07 -2.15
N ALA A 453 35.45 -0.68 -1.44
CA ALA A 453 36.47 0.23 -1.94
C ALA A 453 37.09 -0.23 -3.27
N SER A 454 37.18 -1.55 -3.49
CA SER A 454 37.76 -2.11 -4.73
C SER A 454 36.93 -1.86 -5.99
N PHE A 455 35.67 -1.41 -5.84
CA PHE A 455 34.75 -1.12 -6.94
C PHE A 455 34.36 0.36 -7.07
N VAL A 456 34.93 1.25 -6.25
CA VAL A 456 34.53 2.65 -6.25
C VAL A 456 35.19 3.45 -7.37
N ASN A 457 36.47 3.19 -7.64
CA ASN A 457 37.17 3.84 -8.75
C ASN A 457 36.78 3.18 -10.08
N LEU A 458 36.04 3.90 -10.91
CA LEU A 458 35.50 3.39 -12.18
C LEU A 458 36.29 3.89 -13.41
N TYR A 459 37.53 4.36 -13.22
CA TYR A 459 38.35 4.85 -14.34
C TYR A 459 38.39 3.81 -15.50
N GLY A 460 38.04 4.28 -16.70
CA GLY A 460 38.07 3.46 -17.92
C GLY A 460 37.02 2.36 -18.01
N THR A 461 36.06 2.29 -17.06
CA THR A 461 35.03 1.26 -17.08
C THR A 461 33.76 1.67 -17.86
N PRO A 462 33.05 0.72 -18.46
CA PRO A 462 31.80 0.99 -19.16
C PRO A 462 30.69 1.52 -18.21
N GLU A 463 30.74 1.21 -16.93
CA GLU A 463 29.83 1.68 -15.90
C GLU A 463 29.92 3.21 -15.75
N LEU A 464 31.15 3.76 -15.70
CA LEU A 464 31.37 5.21 -15.65
C LEU A 464 30.92 5.86 -16.95
N ALA A 465 31.22 5.26 -18.11
CA ALA A 465 30.81 5.78 -19.41
C ALA A 465 29.27 5.84 -19.53
N ALA A 466 28.57 4.82 -19.04
CA ALA A 466 27.10 4.79 -19.03
C ALA A 466 26.51 5.87 -18.10
N ALA A 467 27.08 6.03 -16.90
CA ALA A 467 26.68 7.10 -15.98
C ALA A 467 26.89 8.48 -16.59
N GLN A 468 28.05 8.72 -17.19
CA GLN A 468 28.38 10.00 -17.83
C GLN A 468 27.44 10.31 -19.01
N ALA A 469 27.21 9.34 -19.91
CA ALA A 469 26.27 9.51 -21.02
C ALA A 469 24.85 9.83 -20.55
N SER A 470 24.41 9.21 -19.47
CA SER A 470 23.11 9.51 -18.86
C SER A 470 23.06 10.90 -18.25
N ARG A 471 24.12 11.33 -17.59
CA ARG A 471 24.24 12.69 -17.01
C ARG A 471 24.27 13.76 -18.09
N ASP A 472 25.04 13.56 -19.15
CA ASP A 472 25.14 14.50 -20.28
C ASP A 472 23.80 14.67 -21.02
N ALA A 473 22.94 13.65 -20.96
CA ALA A 473 21.55 13.71 -21.44
C ALA A 473 20.61 14.50 -20.51
N GLY A 474 21.10 15.01 -19.36
CA GLY A 474 20.32 15.79 -18.39
C GLY A 474 19.44 14.96 -17.45
N ASN A 475 19.75 13.68 -17.28
CA ASN A 475 19.00 12.82 -16.38
C ASN A 475 19.29 13.11 -14.90
N ALA A 476 18.28 12.90 -14.05
CA ALA A 476 18.39 12.99 -12.60
C ALA A 476 19.30 11.89 -12.01
N PRO A 477 19.89 12.10 -10.81
CA PRO A 477 20.87 11.17 -10.22
C PRO A 477 20.42 9.69 -10.17
N ASN A 478 19.16 9.42 -9.87
CA ASN A 478 18.63 8.07 -9.85
C ASN A 478 18.69 7.37 -11.22
N ALA A 479 18.44 8.08 -12.32
CA ALA A 479 18.55 7.55 -13.67
C ALA A 479 20.02 7.39 -14.11
N VAL A 480 20.90 8.29 -13.70
CA VAL A 480 22.36 8.20 -13.92
C VAL A 480 22.90 6.92 -13.26
N LEU A 481 22.56 6.69 -12.00
CA LEU A 481 22.97 5.49 -11.27
C LEU A 481 22.37 4.20 -11.86
N ALA A 482 21.11 4.25 -12.31
CA ALA A 482 20.46 3.12 -12.97
C ALA A 482 21.18 2.72 -14.27
N ALA A 483 21.68 3.70 -15.05
CA ALA A 483 22.44 3.44 -16.26
C ALA A 483 23.75 2.70 -15.96
N ALA A 484 24.50 3.12 -14.93
CA ALA A 484 25.72 2.43 -14.50
C ALA A 484 25.44 0.98 -14.05
N LEU A 485 24.41 0.77 -13.22
CA LEU A 485 24.06 -0.54 -12.72
C LEU A 485 23.56 -1.49 -13.83
N GLY A 486 22.98 -0.94 -14.90
CA GLY A 486 22.55 -1.72 -16.08
C GLY A 486 23.68 -2.53 -16.74
N ILE A 487 24.91 -2.10 -16.58
CA ILE A 487 26.10 -2.75 -17.13
C ILE A 487 26.53 -3.99 -16.32
N ILE A 488 26.12 -4.09 -15.04
CA ILE A 488 26.57 -5.15 -14.12
C ILE A 488 25.59 -6.32 -14.15
N GLY A 489 25.49 -6.99 -15.30
CA GLY A 489 24.59 -8.13 -15.47
C GLY A 489 25.12 -9.45 -14.88
N PRO A 490 24.28 -10.49 -14.83
CA PRO A 490 24.56 -11.76 -14.15
C PRO A 490 25.81 -12.49 -14.65
N ARG A 491 26.14 -12.40 -15.95
CA ARG A 491 27.34 -13.07 -16.51
C ARG A 491 28.63 -12.60 -15.85
N ARG A 492 28.70 -11.36 -15.39
CA ARG A 492 29.87 -10.83 -14.69
C ARG A 492 30.05 -11.42 -13.30
N GLN A 493 29.02 -12.06 -12.76
CA GLN A 493 28.99 -12.60 -11.42
C GLN A 493 29.13 -14.14 -11.36
N GLU A 494 29.09 -14.81 -12.50
CA GLU A 494 29.12 -16.28 -12.56
C GLU A 494 30.32 -16.86 -11.84
N ARG A 495 31.53 -16.31 -12.07
CA ARG A 495 32.77 -16.78 -11.44
C ARG A 495 32.80 -16.56 -9.95
N ALA A 496 32.44 -15.35 -9.50
CA ALA A 496 32.40 -15.02 -8.07
C ALA A 496 31.37 -15.88 -7.33
N ARG A 497 30.17 -16.09 -7.91
CA ARG A 497 29.13 -16.95 -7.34
C ARG A 497 29.57 -18.41 -7.26
N SER A 498 30.18 -18.94 -8.33
CA SER A 498 30.76 -20.30 -8.34
C SER A 498 31.82 -20.41 -7.26
N ALA A 499 32.70 -19.42 -7.14
CA ALA A 499 33.74 -19.39 -6.10
C ALA A 499 33.14 -19.41 -4.69
N VAL A 500 32.09 -18.61 -4.42
CA VAL A 500 31.38 -18.65 -3.13
C VAL A 500 30.81 -20.03 -2.84
N SER A 501 30.14 -20.63 -3.83
CA SER A 501 29.55 -21.97 -3.68
C SER A 501 30.59 -23.01 -3.31
N ILE A 502 31.73 -23.02 -4.01
CA ILE A 502 32.87 -23.92 -3.74
C ILE A 502 33.42 -23.67 -2.32
N LEU A 503 33.61 -22.41 -1.96
CA LEU A 503 34.16 -22.07 -0.64
C LEU A 503 33.22 -22.47 0.49
N ILE A 504 31.91 -22.25 0.37
CA ILE A 504 30.94 -22.70 1.37
C ILE A 504 31.11 -24.22 1.61
N ASP A 505 31.14 -25.01 0.54
CA ASP A 505 31.24 -26.46 0.65
C ASP A 505 32.59 -26.89 1.28
N CYS A 506 33.71 -26.29 0.83
CA CYS A 506 35.04 -26.61 1.38
C CYS A 506 35.18 -26.23 2.87
N LEU A 507 34.71 -25.04 3.25
CA LEU A 507 34.79 -24.56 4.63
C LEU A 507 33.86 -25.36 5.56
N ALA A 508 32.69 -25.79 5.06
CA ALA A 508 31.77 -26.65 5.80
C ALA A 508 32.34 -28.06 5.98
N ASP A 509 32.92 -28.64 4.93
CA ASP A 509 33.60 -29.95 4.99
C ASP A 509 34.79 -29.93 5.98
N ALA A 510 35.54 -28.81 6.01
CA ALA A 510 36.61 -28.57 6.96
C ALA A 510 36.12 -28.28 8.38
N ARG A 511 34.81 -28.10 8.59
CA ARG A 511 34.20 -27.75 9.87
C ARG A 511 34.68 -26.43 10.47
N LEU A 512 34.93 -25.43 9.63
CA LEU A 512 35.31 -24.09 10.06
C LEU A 512 34.27 -23.51 11.03
N THR A 513 34.72 -23.04 12.18
CA THR A 513 33.84 -22.40 13.19
C THR A 513 33.97 -20.89 13.18
N ASP A 514 35.20 -20.37 13.24
CA ASP A 514 35.53 -18.94 13.18
C ASP A 514 36.36 -18.64 11.92
N PRO A 515 35.83 -17.80 10.98
CA PRO A 515 36.56 -17.47 9.75
C PRO A 515 37.84 -16.63 10.00
N PHE A 516 38.09 -16.21 11.22
CA PHE A 516 39.27 -15.41 11.60
C PHE A 516 40.21 -16.16 12.57
N ASP A 517 39.98 -17.43 12.82
CA ASP A 517 40.87 -18.26 13.63
C ASP A 517 42.17 -18.57 12.86
N ARG A 518 43.24 -17.85 13.19
CA ARG A 518 44.52 -17.95 12.49
C ARG A 518 45.23 -19.30 12.66
N ASP A 519 44.84 -20.04 13.67
CA ASP A 519 45.43 -21.37 13.98
C ASP A 519 44.63 -22.48 13.30
N PHE A 520 43.56 -22.18 12.64
CA PHE A 520 42.73 -23.16 11.93
C PHE A 520 43.33 -23.53 10.59
N GLU A 521 43.61 -24.80 10.40
CA GLU A 521 44.12 -25.36 9.13
C GLU A 521 42.97 -26.04 8.36
N ILE A 522 42.79 -25.68 7.09
CA ILE A 522 41.87 -26.34 6.18
C ILE A 522 42.54 -27.55 5.57
N LEU A 523 42.18 -28.72 6.04
CA LEU A 523 42.76 -30.01 5.64
C LEU A 523 41.70 -30.91 4.98
N GLY A 524 42.18 -31.87 4.17
CA GLY A 524 41.31 -32.91 3.62
C GLY A 524 40.46 -32.49 2.42
N ILE A 525 40.67 -31.31 1.86
CA ILE A 525 39.94 -30.84 0.68
C ILE A 525 40.66 -31.27 -0.60
N ASP A 526 39.92 -31.86 -1.55
CA ASP A 526 40.42 -32.21 -2.87
C ASP A 526 40.79 -30.94 -3.65
N GLN A 527 42.08 -30.84 -4.01
CA GLN A 527 42.61 -29.70 -4.76
C GLN A 527 41.94 -29.53 -6.13
N ALA A 528 41.40 -30.59 -6.74
CA ALA A 528 40.68 -30.50 -7.99
C ALA A 528 39.42 -29.63 -7.89
N ARG A 529 38.73 -29.60 -6.72
CA ARG A 529 37.56 -28.80 -6.45
C ARG A 529 37.83 -27.28 -6.43
N VAL A 530 39.06 -26.90 -6.09
CA VAL A 530 39.46 -25.49 -5.90
C VAL A 530 40.30 -24.97 -7.05
N LYS A 531 40.56 -25.77 -8.05
CA LYS A 531 41.39 -25.40 -9.22
C LYS A 531 40.84 -24.16 -9.95
N GLU A 532 39.53 -24.03 -10.01
CA GLU A 532 38.85 -22.90 -10.66
C GLU A 532 39.05 -21.58 -9.90
N LEU A 533 39.43 -21.62 -8.63
CA LEU A 533 39.66 -20.45 -7.79
C LEU A 533 41.07 -19.86 -8.00
N LEU A 534 41.97 -20.60 -8.67
CA LEU A 534 43.37 -20.25 -8.86
C LEU A 534 43.63 -19.80 -10.30
N THR A 535 44.65 -18.99 -10.49
CA THR A 535 45.16 -18.53 -11.78
C THR A 535 46.61 -19.01 -11.97
N GLU A 536 47.03 -19.15 -13.23
CA GLU A 536 48.41 -19.55 -13.53
C GLU A 536 49.42 -18.42 -13.21
N GLN A 537 49.00 -17.18 -13.31
CA GLN A 537 49.79 -15.99 -13.04
C GLN A 537 49.19 -15.18 -11.91
N LEU A 538 50.01 -14.35 -11.28
CA LEU A 538 49.57 -13.46 -10.22
C LEU A 538 48.49 -12.48 -10.72
N ASP A 539 47.31 -12.52 -10.09
CA ASP A 539 46.26 -11.52 -10.29
C ASP A 539 46.53 -10.28 -9.42
N ARG A 540 46.95 -9.17 -10.04
CA ARG A 540 47.29 -7.94 -9.34
C ARG A 540 46.12 -7.37 -8.53
N ARG A 541 44.92 -7.52 -9.02
CA ARG A 541 43.73 -7.03 -8.30
C ARG A 541 43.45 -7.85 -7.05
N ALA A 542 43.66 -9.17 -7.15
CA ALA A 542 43.59 -10.07 -6.00
C ALA A 542 44.65 -9.72 -4.96
N GLU A 543 45.87 -9.43 -5.41
CA GLU A 543 46.98 -9.05 -4.53
C GLU A 543 46.70 -7.75 -3.80
N GLU A 544 46.20 -6.72 -4.49
CA GLU A 544 45.81 -5.42 -3.87
C GLU A 544 44.78 -5.60 -2.77
N LEU A 545 43.75 -6.45 -2.99
CA LEU A 545 42.74 -6.74 -1.96
C LEU A 545 43.37 -7.45 -0.74
N MET A 546 44.24 -8.46 -0.98
CA MET A 546 44.88 -9.17 0.11
C MET A 546 45.82 -8.28 0.91
N VAL A 547 46.56 -7.39 0.24
CA VAL A 547 47.41 -6.39 0.91
C VAL A 547 46.56 -5.43 1.73
N GLY A 548 45.45 -4.96 1.19
CA GLY A 548 44.51 -4.10 1.92
C GLY A 548 43.98 -4.73 3.21
N LEU A 549 43.63 -6.02 3.16
CA LEU A 549 43.20 -6.79 4.32
C LEU A 549 44.30 -6.99 5.35
N GLU A 550 45.54 -7.30 4.88
CA GLU A 550 46.70 -7.52 5.74
C GLU A 550 47.07 -6.24 6.50
N GLU A 551 47.11 -5.10 5.80
CA GLU A 551 47.41 -3.78 6.39
C GLU A 551 46.34 -3.31 7.39
N ARG A 552 45.09 -3.75 7.23
CA ARG A 552 43.98 -3.54 8.21
C ARG A 552 44.00 -4.58 9.35
N GLY A 553 44.91 -5.55 9.31
CA GLY A 553 45.01 -6.58 10.35
C GLY A 553 43.89 -7.59 10.36
N VAL A 554 43.14 -7.69 9.25
CA VAL A 554 42.00 -8.59 9.13
C VAL A 554 42.20 -9.54 7.92
N MET A 555 42.65 -10.75 8.18
CA MET A 555 42.90 -11.75 7.15
C MET A 555 42.07 -13.01 7.41
N PRO A 556 41.06 -13.30 6.61
CA PRO A 556 40.27 -14.53 6.75
C PRO A 556 41.07 -15.79 6.49
N VAL A 557 40.76 -16.86 7.22
CA VAL A 557 41.35 -18.20 7.06
C VAL A 557 41.26 -18.71 5.61
N ALA A 558 40.11 -18.48 4.97
CA ALA A 558 39.86 -18.87 3.58
C ALA A 558 40.87 -18.24 2.60
N ILE A 559 41.24 -16.96 2.81
CA ILE A 559 42.23 -16.28 1.97
C ILE A 559 43.62 -16.79 2.22
N GLN A 560 44.01 -17.03 3.47
CA GLN A 560 45.29 -17.66 3.81
C GLN A 560 45.44 -19.05 3.18
N TRP A 561 44.35 -19.82 3.24
CA TRP A 561 44.30 -21.13 2.62
C TRP A 561 44.46 -21.06 1.09
N LEU A 562 43.68 -20.20 0.39
CA LEU A 562 43.81 -20.03 -1.05
C LEU A 562 45.23 -19.60 -1.46
N LYS A 563 45.83 -18.69 -0.70
CA LYS A 563 47.21 -18.22 -0.93
C LYS A 563 48.24 -19.35 -0.78
N SER A 564 48.01 -20.32 0.11
CA SER A 564 48.87 -21.48 0.29
C SER A 564 48.79 -22.50 -0.88
N LEU A 565 47.67 -22.46 -1.64
CA LEU A 565 47.47 -23.37 -2.79
C LEU A 565 48.03 -22.81 -4.10
N GLY A 566 48.26 -21.50 -4.20
CA GLY A 566 48.77 -20.83 -5.42
C GLY A 566 48.36 -19.38 -5.52
N HIS A 567 48.10 -18.91 -6.74
CA HIS A 567 47.64 -17.54 -7.02
C HIS A 567 46.13 -17.50 -7.11
N PRO A 568 45.41 -17.01 -6.06
CA PRO A 568 43.96 -16.89 -6.13
C PRO A 568 43.56 -15.81 -7.15
N SER A 569 42.47 -16.09 -7.89
CA SER A 569 41.85 -15.08 -8.75
C SER A 569 41.18 -13.96 -7.93
N TYR A 570 40.95 -12.80 -8.56
CA TYR A 570 40.24 -11.73 -7.93
C TYR A 570 38.84 -12.17 -7.44
N ASP A 571 38.08 -12.94 -8.26
CA ASP A 571 36.79 -13.48 -7.91
C ASP A 571 36.84 -14.40 -6.69
N ALA A 572 37.92 -15.21 -6.57
CA ALA A 572 38.10 -16.10 -5.44
C ALA A 572 38.41 -15.33 -4.13
N VAL A 573 39.24 -14.28 -4.21
CA VAL A 573 39.51 -13.43 -3.03
C VAL A 573 38.28 -12.71 -2.59
N LEU A 574 37.50 -12.12 -3.52
CA LEU A 574 36.22 -11.48 -3.22
C LEU A 574 35.22 -12.49 -2.62
N ALA A 575 35.14 -13.70 -3.19
CA ALA A 575 34.30 -14.77 -2.66
C ALA A 575 34.72 -15.17 -1.24
N ALA A 576 36.04 -15.28 -0.97
CA ALA A 576 36.54 -15.58 0.36
C ALA A 576 36.22 -14.48 1.38
N ILE A 577 36.33 -13.20 1.00
CA ILE A 577 35.90 -12.05 1.83
C ILE A 577 34.43 -12.17 2.17
N THR A 578 33.58 -12.33 1.16
CA THR A 578 32.11 -12.33 1.33
C THR A 578 31.60 -13.58 2.06
N THR A 579 32.23 -14.76 1.82
CA THR A 579 31.90 -15.99 2.55
C THR A 579 32.31 -15.87 4.02
N SER A 580 33.48 -15.29 4.30
CA SER A 580 33.96 -15.08 5.68
C SER A 580 33.10 -14.08 6.43
N LEU A 581 32.69 -12.99 5.77
CA LEU A 581 31.73 -12.01 6.27
C LEU A 581 30.42 -12.67 6.73
N ALA A 582 29.90 -13.57 5.92
CA ALA A 582 28.58 -14.18 6.09
C ALA A 582 28.61 -15.48 6.91
N TRP A 583 29.79 -16.02 7.20
CA TRP A 583 29.97 -17.39 7.73
C TRP A 583 29.17 -17.62 9.02
N GLY A 584 29.29 -16.73 9.98
CA GLY A 584 28.58 -16.85 11.26
C GLY A 584 27.04 -16.82 11.07
N ALA A 585 26.53 -15.91 10.26
CA ALA A 585 25.08 -15.80 9.98
C ALA A 585 24.56 -17.03 9.19
N LEU A 586 25.35 -17.55 8.25
CA LEU A 586 25.04 -18.76 7.48
C LEU A 586 24.97 -20.00 8.40
N MET A 587 25.98 -20.21 9.24
CA MET A 587 26.05 -21.36 10.15
C MET A 587 24.93 -21.32 11.20
N ARG A 588 24.54 -20.14 11.66
CA ARG A 588 23.36 -19.94 12.54
C ARG A 588 22.03 -19.99 11.80
N LYS A 589 22.01 -20.22 10.47
CA LYS A 589 20.83 -20.28 9.61
C LYS A 589 20.00 -18.97 9.62
N ARG A 590 20.64 -17.85 9.88
CA ARG A 590 20.00 -16.54 9.77
C ARG A 590 19.86 -16.08 8.33
N ILE A 591 20.78 -16.49 7.48
CA ILE A 591 20.75 -16.24 6.04
C ILE A 591 20.86 -17.55 5.28
N SER A 592 20.42 -17.55 4.04
CA SER A 592 20.49 -18.71 3.16
C SER A 592 21.79 -18.77 2.37
N ARG A 593 22.07 -19.93 1.79
CA ARG A 593 23.17 -20.09 0.82
C ARG A 593 23.00 -19.14 -0.38
N VAL A 594 21.77 -18.95 -0.87
CA VAL A 594 21.47 -18.03 -1.98
C VAL A 594 21.86 -16.58 -1.63
N THR A 595 21.60 -16.15 -0.41
CA THR A 595 22.05 -14.85 0.08
C THR A 595 23.56 -14.71 0.00
N VAL A 596 24.31 -15.71 0.49
CA VAL A 596 25.79 -15.66 0.50
C VAL A 596 26.35 -15.68 -0.94
N GLU A 597 25.80 -16.51 -1.82
CA GLU A 597 26.20 -16.60 -3.23
C GLU A 597 25.97 -15.27 -3.98
N ASN A 598 25.04 -14.43 -3.53
CA ASN A 598 24.76 -13.12 -4.10
C ASN A 598 25.60 -11.98 -3.51
N LEU A 599 26.35 -12.19 -2.42
CA LEU A 599 27.09 -11.11 -1.74
C LEU A 599 28.16 -10.43 -2.63
N PRO A 600 28.96 -11.13 -3.44
CA PRO A 600 29.90 -10.47 -4.34
C PRO A 600 29.22 -9.49 -5.30
N TRP A 601 28.03 -9.85 -5.79
CA TRP A 601 27.25 -8.98 -6.68
C TRP A 601 26.76 -7.74 -5.96
N TRP A 602 26.24 -7.87 -4.74
CA TRP A 602 25.86 -6.75 -3.92
C TRP A 602 27.00 -5.79 -3.65
N ILE A 603 28.17 -6.31 -3.29
CA ILE A 603 29.39 -5.52 -3.03
C ILE A 603 29.76 -4.70 -4.27
N GLN A 604 29.79 -5.32 -5.45
CA GLN A 604 30.07 -4.61 -6.69
C GLN A 604 29.02 -3.56 -6.99
N LEU A 605 27.73 -3.88 -6.85
CA LEU A 605 26.65 -2.93 -7.09
C LEU A 605 26.77 -1.69 -6.18
N PHE A 606 27.13 -1.88 -4.91
CA PHE A 606 27.31 -0.77 -3.97
C PHE A 606 28.53 0.09 -4.31
N GLY A 607 29.67 -0.53 -4.60
CA GLY A 607 30.86 0.19 -4.98
C GLY A 607 30.66 1.00 -6.27
N VAL A 608 30.07 0.38 -7.28
CA VAL A 608 29.77 1.07 -8.55
C VAL A 608 28.73 2.19 -8.35
N LEU A 609 27.72 2.00 -7.52
CA LEU A 609 26.73 3.06 -7.27
C LEU A 609 27.40 4.27 -6.62
N ILE A 610 28.29 4.07 -5.64
CA ILE A 610 29.06 5.16 -5.01
C ILE A 610 29.98 5.83 -6.04
N GLY A 611 30.73 5.05 -6.82
CA GLY A 611 31.63 5.61 -7.84
C GLY A 611 30.89 6.38 -8.93
N ALA A 612 29.78 5.82 -9.44
CA ALA A 612 28.99 6.46 -10.51
C ALA A 612 28.25 7.73 -10.07
N SER A 613 28.18 8.01 -8.77
CA SER A 613 27.61 9.27 -8.26
C SER A 613 28.52 10.50 -8.50
N THR A 614 29.79 10.29 -8.87
CA THR A 614 30.76 11.33 -9.16
C THR A 614 30.90 11.60 -10.66
N ASP A 615 31.50 12.71 -11.02
CA ASP A 615 31.86 13.00 -12.40
C ASP A 615 33.04 12.15 -12.89
N ALA A 616 33.14 11.95 -14.21
CA ALA A 616 34.23 11.20 -14.82
C ALA A 616 35.61 11.81 -14.52
N SER A 617 35.69 13.12 -14.32
CA SER A 617 36.92 13.81 -13.95
C SER A 617 37.45 13.49 -12.57
N GLN A 618 36.62 12.92 -11.70
CA GLN A 618 37.01 12.50 -10.35
C GLN A 618 37.64 11.09 -10.29
N HIS A 619 37.64 10.39 -11.43
CA HIS A 619 38.24 9.07 -11.58
C HIS A 619 39.52 9.18 -12.39
N GLN A 620 40.60 8.75 -11.78
CA GLN A 620 41.89 8.58 -12.45
C GLN A 620 42.36 7.14 -12.23
N GLU A 621 43.35 6.67 -13.03
CA GLU A 621 43.79 5.28 -12.97
C GLU A 621 44.14 4.81 -11.56
N HIS A 622 44.77 5.67 -10.76
CA HIS A 622 45.28 5.35 -9.42
C HIS A 622 44.62 6.18 -8.29
N GLU A 623 43.70 7.05 -8.63
CA GLU A 623 43.09 7.99 -7.68
C GLU A 623 41.57 8.13 -7.94
N PHE A 624 40.87 8.32 -6.83
CA PHE A 624 39.42 8.59 -6.80
C PHE A 624 39.20 9.85 -5.95
N CYS A 625 38.61 10.90 -6.52
CA CYS A 625 38.38 12.18 -5.84
C CYS A 625 39.67 12.73 -5.15
N GLY A 626 40.82 12.62 -5.79
CA GLY A 626 42.12 13.06 -5.24
C GLY A 626 42.69 12.15 -4.13
N VAL A 627 42.13 11.00 -3.86
CA VAL A 627 42.60 10.00 -2.89
C VAL A 627 43.10 8.76 -3.63
N SER A 628 44.32 8.30 -3.31
CA SER A 628 44.87 7.13 -3.99
C SER A 628 44.05 5.86 -3.72
N ASN A 629 43.91 4.97 -4.73
CA ASN A 629 43.21 3.67 -4.57
C ASN A 629 43.78 2.85 -3.40
N ARG A 630 45.08 2.95 -3.19
CA ARG A 630 45.75 2.29 -2.06
C ARG A 630 45.24 2.82 -0.72
N SER A 631 45.09 4.15 -0.56
CA SER A 631 44.55 4.73 0.68
C SER A 631 43.10 4.36 0.89
N LEU A 632 42.28 4.27 -0.19
CA LEU A 632 40.89 3.79 -0.07
C LEU A 632 40.84 2.37 0.52
N LEU A 633 41.69 1.49 0.06
CA LEU A 633 41.74 0.11 0.52
C LEU A 633 42.29 -0.04 1.93
N ARG A 634 43.30 0.77 2.31
CA ARG A 634 44.07 0.62 3.57
C ARG A 634 43.45 1.39 4.75
N ASP A 635 43.08 2.65 4.52
CA ASP A 635 42.91 3.60 5.62
C ASP A 635 41.47 4.14 5.72
N ARG A 636 40.73 4.19 4.62
CA ARG A 636 39.42 4.82 4.58
C ARG A 636 38.31 3.86 4.91
N SER A 637 37.37 4.31 5.75
CA SER A 637 36.11 3.61 5.96
C SER A 637 35.15 3.82 4.78
N LEU A 638 34.20 2.92 4.61
CA LEU A 638 33.17 3.09 3.59
C LEU A 638 32.35 4.38 3.82
N THR A 639 32.13 4.74 5.07
CA THR A 639 31.47 6.01 5.42
C THR A 639 32.24 7.22 4.90
N GLU A 640 33.59 7.24 5.06
CA GLU A 640 34.44 8.30 4.51
C GLU A 640 34.46 8.30 2.98
N ILE A 641 34.50 7.11 2.35
CA ILE A 641 34.50 6.98 0.89
C ILE A 641 33.18 7.47 0.29
N ALA A 642 32.04 7.12 0.91
CA ALA A 642 30.73 7.58 0.47
C ALA A 642 30.57 9.12 0.62
N TYR A 643 31.08 9.70 1.70
CA TYR A 643 31.14 11.15 1.89
C TYR A 643 32.03 11.82 0.82
N LEU A 644 33.21 11.25 0.59
CA LEU A 644 34.17 11.75 -0.42
C LEU A 644 33.53 11.73 -1.83
N ALA A 645 32.86 10.65 -2.19
CA ALA A 645 32.15 10.55 -3.45
C ALA A 645 31.02 11.58 -3.59
N LEU A 646 30.29 11.85 -2.50
CA LEU A 646 29.17 12.77 -2.52
C LEU A 646 29.59 14.25 -2.63
N LEU A 647 30.63 14.64 -1.89
CA LEU A 647 30.99 16.05 -1.70
C LEU A 647 32.43 16.41 -2.20
N ASN A 648 33.12 15.48 -2.83
CA ASN A 648 34.46 15.62 -3.39
C ASN A 648 35.46 16.21 -2.38
N ARG A 649 35.36 15.86 -1.11
CA ARG A 649 36.23 16.35 -0.01
C ARG A 649 36.32 15.33 1.11
N VAL A 650 37.43 15.33 1.82
CA VAL A 650 37.63 14.51 3.01
C VAL A 650 36.81 15.10 4.16
N PRO A 651 35.99 14.30 4.87
CA PRO A 651 35.19 14.81 5.98
C PRO A 651 36.01 15.22 7.21
N SER A 652 35.56 16.26 7.89
CA SER A 652 35.95 16.48 9.28
C SER A 652 35.27 15.43 10.21
N PRO A 653 35.72 15.20 11.44
CA PRO A 653 35.04 14.30 12.36
C PRO A 653 33.55 14.68 12.62
N ALA A 654 33.24 15.97 12.66
CA ALA A 654 31.88 16.47 12.83
C ALA A 654 31.02 16.20 11.57
N ASP A 655 31.57 16.45 10.37
CA ASP A 655 30.88 16.16 9.11
C ASP A 655 30.64 14.65 8.96
N LEU A 656 31.65 13.82 9.31
CA LEU A 656 31.52 12.37 9.24
C LEU A 656 30.42 11.86 10.17
N PHE A 657 30.33 12.41 11.38
CA PHE A 657 29.28 12.08 12.32
C PHE A 657 27.88 12.50 11.81
N ALA A 658 27.76 13.70 11.25
CA ALA A 658 26.52 14.17 10.66
C ALA A 658 26.09 13.32 9.46
N PHE A 659 27.04 12.96 8.58
CA PHE A 659 26.80 12.09 7.43
C PHE A 659 26.38 10.68 7.84
N GLN A 660 27.06 10.08 8.83
CA GLN A 660 26.71 8.80 9.41
C GLN A 660 25.29 8.82 9.98
N THR A 661 24.96 9.82 10.78
CA THR A 661 23.63 9.99 11.36
C THR A 661 22.56 10.04 10.26
N LEU A 662 22.79 10.87 9.24
CA LEU A 662 21.85 11.07 8.15
C LEU A 662 21.63 9.77 7.34
N THR A 663 22.71 9.06 7.00
CA THR A 663 22.60 7.80 6.25
C THR A 663 21.84 6.72 7.03
N GLY A 664 22.01 6.64 8.35
CA GLY A 664 21.25 5.69 9.17
C GLY A 664 19.76 6.05 9.26
N LEU A 665 19.41 7.33 9.40
CA LEU A 665 18.01 7.80 9.44
C LEU A 665 17.26 7.56 8.13
N LEU A 666 17.95 7.41 7.01
CA LEU A 666 17.37 7.23 5.68
C LEU A 666 17.37 5.78 5.19
N LEU A 667 17.85 4.83 5.99
CA LEU A 667 18.07 3.44 5.61
C LEU A 667 16.82 2.76 5.03
N THR A 668 15.68 2.90 5.68
CA THR A 668 14.40 2.35 5.20
C THR A 668 13.21 3.24 5.57
N ASN A 669 12.11 3.07 4.88
CA ASN A 669 10.82 3.69 5.18
C ASN A 669 9.70 2.63 5.15
N GLY A 670 10.05 1.42 5.57
CA GLY A 670 9.16 0.27 5.59
C GLY A 670 9.01 -0.43 4.24
N PRO A 671 8.53 -1.69 4.27
CA PRO A 671 8.44 -2.56 3.09
C PRO A 671 7.39 -2.12 2.08
N GLY A 672 6.43 -1.29 2.49
CA GLY A 672 5.40 -0.69 1.64
C GLY A 672 5.79 0.64 1.00
N SER A 673 7.01 1.16 1.21
CA SER A 673 7.47 2.40 0.59
C SER A 673 7.57 2.25 -0.94
N ILE A 674 7.44 3.36 -1.66
CA ILE A 674 7.48 3.38 -3.14
C ILE A 674 8.77 2.71 -3.65
N SER A 675 9.90 3.06 -3.06
CA SER A 675 11.22 2.51 -3.41
C SER A 675 11.31 0.99 -3.18
N ALA A 676 10.82 0.49 -2.04
CA ALA A 676 10.81 -0.93 -1.74
C ALA A 676 9.86 -1.70 -2.67
N GLN A 677 8.69 -1.12 -3.01
CA GLN A 677 7.75 -1.72 -3.96
C GLN A 677 8.35 -1.85 -5.36
N GLY A 678 9.10 -0.83 -5.81
CA GLY A 678 9.80 -0.87 -7.09
C GLY A 678 10.83 -2.01 -7.15
N ALA A 679 11.63 -2.15 -6.08
CA ALA A 679 12.62 -3.22 -5.93
C ALA A 679 11.96 -4.61 -5.95
N LYS A 680 10.96 -4.83 -5.11
CA LYS A 680 10.21 -6.11 -5.03
C LYS A 680 9.46 -6.44 -6.31
N GLY A 681 8.89 -5.44 -6.97
CA GLY A 681 8.21 -5.61 -8.26
C GLY A 681 9.15 -6.14 -9.34
N ALA A 682 10.38 -5.64 -9.40
CA ALA A 682 11.39 -6.13 -10.35
C ALA A 682 11.83 -7.57 -10.06
N VAL A 683 11.96 -7.96 -8.77
CA VAL A 683 12.20 -9.36 -8.36
C VAL A 683 11.04 -10.26 -8.78
N SER A 684 9.81 -9.84 -8.52
CA SER A 684 8.62 -10.61 -8.88
C SER A 684 8.48 -10.82 -10.39
N ALA A 685 8.94 -9.85 -11.20
CA ALA A 685 8.94 -9.97 -12.65
C ALA A 685 9.93 -11.02 -13.18
N ASP A 686 10.96 -11.37 -12.43
CA ASP A 686 11.94 -12.41 -12.77
C ASP A 686 11.51 -13.81 -12.30
N GLY A 687 10.53 -13.91 -11.38
CA GLY A 687 10.05 -15.15 -10.80
C GLY A 687 10.95 -15.67 -9.66
N PRO A 688 10.77 -15.14 -8.44
CA PRO A 688 11.63 -15.43 -7.29
C PRO A 688 11.55 -16.87 -6.79
N GLU A 689 10.59 -17.67 -7.27
CA GLU A 689 10.54 -19.13 -7.05
C GLU A 689 11.76 -19.88 -7.64
N ILE A 690 12.48 -19.26 -8.57
CA ILE A 690 13.75 -19.72 -9.09
C ILE A 690 14.80 -18.62 -8.85
N PRO A 691 15.45 -18.59 -7.67
CA PRO A 691 16.34 -17.50 -7.26
C PRO A 691 17.44 -17.15 -8.28
N GLN A 692 17.93 -18.14 -9.04
CA GLN A 692 18.99 -17.96 -10.03
C GLN A 692 18.56 -17.10 -11.23
N ARG A 693 17.26 -16.92 -11.48
CA ARG A 693 16.73 -16.06 -12.54
C ARG A 693 16.71 -14.59 -12.15
N VAL A 694 16.68 -14.30 -10.87
CA VAL A 694 16.56 -12.92 -10.40
C VAL A 694 17.84 -12.15 -10.67
N GLN A 695 17.69 -11.01 -11.34
CA GLN A 695 18.78 -10.10 -11.65
C GLN A 695 18.84 -8.99 -10.60
N LEU A 696 19.86 -9.02 -9.73
CA LEU A 696 19.99 -8.05 -8.62
C LEU A 696 20.16 -6.62 -9.11
N ASN A 697 20.93 -6.42 -10.20
CA ASN A 697 21.07 -5.10 -10.81
C ASN A 697 19.73 -4.55 -11.32
N LYS A 698 18.91 -5.38 -11.99
CA LYS A 698 17.55 -5.01 -12.42
C LYS A 698 16.65 -4.69 -11.23
N ALA A 699 16.73 -5.47 -10.17
CA ALA A 699 15.95 -5.24 -8.96
C ALA A 699 16.35 -3.90 -8.29
N LEU A 700 17.65 -3.58 -8.27
CA LEU A 700 18.12 -2.31 -7.75
C LEU A 700 17.78 -1.12 -8.68
N ILE A 701 17.76 -1.33 -10.01
CA ILE A 701 17.21 -0.35 -10.96
C ILE A 701 15.72 -0.14 -10.71
N GLY A 702 14.97 -1.18 -10.37
CA GLY A 702 13.57 -1.08 -9.95
C GLY A 702 13.39 -0.15 -8.76
N PHE A 703 14.27 -0.22 -7.76
CA PHE A 703 14.35 0.77 -6.67
C PHE A 703 14.60 2.18 -7.20
N LEU A 704 15.66 2.38 -7.99
CA LEU A 704 16.07 3.70 -8.49
C LEU A 704 14.98 4.34 -9.36
N SER A 705 14.30 3.58 -10.20
CA SER A 705 13.21 4.06 -11.06
C SER A 705 11.97 4.52 -10.28
N HIS A 706 11.83 4.09 -9.02
CA HIS A 706 10.76 4.49 -8.13
C HIS A 706 11.17 5.61 -7.15
N CYS A 707 12.34 6.20 -7.33
CA CYS A 707 12.77 7.42 -6.66
C CYS A 707 12.60 8.61 -7.63
N GLY A 708 12.32 9.78 -7.07
CA GLY A 708 12.09 11.00 -7.83
C GLY A 708 11.88 12.19 -6.91
N TYR A 709 11.49 13.33 -7.46
CA TYR A 709 11.34 14.58 -6.70
C TYR A 709 10.34 14.47 -5.52
N THR A 710 9.30 13.65 -5.63
CA THR A 710 8.31 13.45 -4.54
C THR A 710 8.65 12.29 -3.59
N HIS A 711 9.74 11.55 -3.86
CA HIS A 711 10.20 10.44 -3.05
C HIS A 711 11.73 10.31 -3.13
N GLY A 712 12.43 11.09 -2.34
CA GLY A 712 13.88 11.10 -2.22
C GLY A 712 14.55 12.37 -2.72
N GLY A 713 13.95 13.12 -3.66
CA GLY A 713 14.51 14.37 -4.19
C GLY A 713 14.14 15.64 -3.41
N ASN A 714 13.24 15.55 -2.44
CA ASN A 714 12.69 16.71 -1.72
C ASN A 714 13.71 17.45 -0.84
N GLY A 715 14.82 16.80 -0.45
CA GLY A 715 15.88 17.44 0.32
C GLY A 715 16.47 18.65 -0.37
N TYR A 716 16.54 18.65 -1.70
CA TYR A 716 17.02 19.80 -2.47
C TYR A 716 16.10 21.02 -2.38
N GLU A 717 14.78 20.82 -2.48
CA GLU A 717 13.84 21.93 -2.31
C GLU A 717 14.03 22.61 -0.95
N GLY A 718 14.30 21.81 0.09
CA GLY A 718 14.65 22.29 1.43
C GLY A 718 15.96 23.09 1.44
N ILE A 719 16.99 22.64 0.73
CA ILE A 719 18.27 23.36 0.62
C ILE A 719 18.09 24.68 -0.11
N ALA A 720 17.47 24.67 -1.28
CA ALA A 720 17.21 25.89 -2.06
C ALA A 720 16.39 26.89 -1.25
N PHE A 721 15.39 26.42 -0.51
CA PHE A 721 14.60 27.24 0.39
C PHE A 721 15.47 27.87 1.48
N LEU A 722 16.31 27.10 2.18
CA LEU A 722 17.20 27.62 3.23
C LEU A 722 18.22 28.63 2.66
N VAL A 723 18.85 28.31 1.52
CA VAL A 723 19.79 29.22 0.84
C VAL A 723 19.11 30.56 0.55
N ASP A 724 17.87 30.54 0.05
CA ASP A 724 17.10 31.77 -0.20
C ASP A 724 16.81 32.55 1.08
N GLN A 725 16.44 31.88 2.18
CA GLN A 725 16.14 32.52 3.46
C GLN A 725 17.39 33.17 4.07
N PHE A 726 18.56 32.53 3.96
CA PHE A 726 19.81 33.00 4.58
C PHE A 726 20.69 33.84 3.63
N ARG A 727 20.31 34.00 2.36
CA ARG A 727 21.00 34.82 1.40
C ARG A 727 21.07 36.28 1.88
N GLY A 728 22.29 36.82 1.99
CA GLY A 728 22.50 38.19 2.48
C GLY A 728 22.35 38.38 3.99
N SER A 729 22.16 37.34 4.76
CA SER A 729 22.06 37.42 6.24
C SER A 729 23.39 37.68 6.94
N GLY A 730 24.52 37.55 6.22
CA GLY A 730 25.85 37.61 6.82
C GLY A 730 26.27 36.35 7.58
N LEU A 731 25.56 35.24 7.41
CA LEU A 731 25.90 33.96 8.04
C LEU A 731 27.25 33.45 7.52
N THR A 732 28.23 33.33 8.42
CA THR A 732 29.55 32.79 8.11
C THR A 732 29.73 31.36 8.57
N ASP A 733 29.20 31.00 9.77
CA ASP A 733 29.29 29.68 10.36
C ASP A 733 27.94 29.26 10.89
N PRO A 734 27.27 28.27 10.28
CA PRO A 734 25.97 27.77 10.71
C PRO A 734 26.02 26.95 12.01
N GLY A 735 27.19 26.58 12.48
CA GLY A 735 27.44 25.86 13.72
C GLY A 735 27.96 26.71 14.89
N ALA A 736 28.07 28.03 14.71
CA ALA A 736 28.60 28.92 15.76
C ALA A 736 27.71 28.89 17.00
N LYS A 737 28.31 28.91 18.19
CA LYS A 737 27.58 28.93 19.48
C LYS A 737 26.72 30.19 19.66
N GLU A 738 27.14 31.31 19.05
CA GLU A 738 26.38 32.55 19.01
C GLU A 738 26.38 33.08 17.56
N TYR A 739 25.20 33.31 17.00
CA TYR A 739 25.04 33.97 15.72
C TYR A 739 24.20 35.24 15.87
N GLN A 740 24.53 36.28 15.14
CA GLN A 740 23.84 37.56 15.19
C GLN A 740 22.52 37.60 14.42
N ILE A 741 22.06 36.45 13.97
CA ILE A 741 20.83 36.30 13.18
C ILE A 741 19.68 35.99 14.12
N ASN A 742 18.65 36.83 14.07
CA ASN A 742 17.39 36.52 14.79
C ASN A 742 16.55 35.53 13.98
N VAL A 743 16.73 34.25 14.27
CA VAL A 743 16.07 33.14 13.58
C VAL A 743 14.55 33.23 13.64
N LYS A 744 14.00 33.66 14.77
CA LYS A 744 12.54 33.85 14.94
C LYS A 744 12.00 34.97 14.06
N ALA A 745 12.72 36.08 13.94
CA ALA A 745 12.34 37.17 13.05
C ALA A 745 12.44 36.75 11.56
N LEU A 746 13.48 35.97 11.23
CA LEU A 746 13.66 35.44 9.89
C LEU A 746 12.51 34.48 9.51
N ALA A 747 12.11 33.60 10.43
CA ALA A 747 10.99 32.69 10.24
C ALA A 747 9.66 33.44 10.05
N ALA A 748 9.40 34.48 10.87
CA ALA A 748 8.21 35.31 10.70
C ALA A 748 8.16 35.99 9.33
N GLN A 749 9.27 36.53 8.84
CA GLN A 749 9.38 37.13 7.49
C GLN A 749 9.12 36.10 6.39
N ALA A 750 9.64 34.87 6.55
CA ALA A 750 9.37 33.78 5.61
C ALA A 750 7.88 33.44 5.54
N VAL A 751 7.17 33.45 6.69
CA VAL A 751 5.73 33.20 6.77
C VAL A 751 4.94 34.33 6.10
N GLU A 752 5.29 35.57 6.31
CA GLU A 752 4.65 36.72 5.64
C GLU A 752 4.80 36.64 4.10
N ARG A 753 6.01 36.33 3.61
CA ARG A 753 6.26 36.14 2.18
C ARG A 753 5.43 34.98 1.62
N TYR A 754 5.36 33.87 2.34
CA TYR A 754 4.54 32.71 1.93
C TYR A 754 3.05 33.01 1.96
N ALA A 755 2.55 33.76 2.94
CA ALA A 755 1.15 34.16 3.00
C ALA A 755 0.76 35.04 1.81
N SER A 756 1.63 36.00 1.47
CA SER A 756 1.46 36.88 0.30
C SER A 756 1.47 36.06 -1.01
N TYR A 757 2.43 35.15 -1.18
CA TYR A 757 2.51 34.22 -2.31
C TYR A 757 1.23 33.38 -2.44
N LYS A 758 0.77 32.78 -1.33
CA LYS A 758 -0.46 31.97 -1.28
C LYS A 758 -1.69 32.77 -1.69
N SER A 759 -1.81 34.02 -1.22
CA SER A 759 -2.91 34.91 -1.60
C SER A 759 -2.88 35.22 -3.10
N LYS A 760 -1.73 35.53 -3.65
CA LYS A 760 -1.53 35.78 -5.08
C LYS A 760 -1.89 34.56 -5.94
N CYS A 761 -1.39 33.38 -5.59
CA CYS A 761 -1.71 32.14 -6.31
C CYS A 761 -3.23 31.89 -6.33
N LYS A 762 -3.89 32.05 -5.18
CA LYS A 762 -5.35 31.90 -5.09
C LYS A 762 -6.10 32.91 -5.97
N SER A 763 -5.64 34.16 -6.05
CA SER A 763 -6.29 35.18 -6.85
C SER A 763 -6.23 34.93 -8.36
N VAL A 764 -5.21 34.22 -8.83
CA VAL A 764 -5.03 33.87 -10.25
C VAL A 764 -5.35 32.41 -10.57
N GLY A 765 -5.83 31.63 -9.60
CA GLY A 765 -6.23 30.22 -9.79
C GLY A 765 -5.08 29.24 -10.01
N VAL A 766 -3.87 29.60 -9.58
CA VAL A 766 -2.68 28.74 -9.68
C VAL A 766 -2.50 27.93 -8.40
N GLU A 767 -2.04 26.68 -8.52
CA GLU A 767 -1.74 25.81 -7.39
C GLU A 767 -0.65 26.43 -6.49
N VAL A 768 -0.87 26.35 -5.18
CA VAL A 768 0.06 26.90 -4.19
C VAL A 768 1.15 25.88 -3.90
N ALA A 769 2.40 26.20 -4.14
CA ALA A 769 3.53 25.38 -3.76
C ALA A 769 3.62 25.22 -2.25
N ARG A 770 4.03 24.05 -1.78
CA ARG A 770 4.22 23.77 -0.35
C ARG A 770 5.52 24.39 0.15
N VAL A 771 5.58 24.65 1.46
CA VAL A 771 6.86 25.02 2.10
C VAL A 771 7.70 23.73 2.22
N PRO A 772 8.91 23.70 1.64
CA PRO A 772 9.77 22.51 1.71
C PRO A 772 10.15 22.15 3.16
N GLY A 773 10.25 20.87 3.45
CA GLY A 773 10.63 20.40 4.80
C GLY A 773 9.55 20.53 5.86
N VAL A 774 8.37 21.05 5.49
CA VAL A 774 7.22 21.25 6.40
C VAL A 774 6.06 20.37 5.94
N ASN A 775 5.35 19.80 6.91
CA ASN A 775 4.23 18.86 6.78
C ASN A 775 4.63 17.43 6.38
N HIS A 776 3.89 16.50 6.92
CA HIS A 776 3.99 15.08 6.61
C HIS A 776 2.61 14.43 6.67
N PRO A 777 2.26 13.53 5.74
CA PRO A 777 0.94 12.91 5.70
C PRO A 777 0.62 12.03 6.92
N VAL A 778 1.63 11.54 7.61
CA VAL A 778 1.51 10.59 8.72
C VAL A 778 1.58 11.28 10.08
N PHE A 779 2.54 12.18 10.31
CA PHE A 779 2.75 12.81 11.63
C PHE A 779 1.70 13.88 11.88
N LYS A 780 0.67 13.51 12.64
CA LYS A 780 -0.54 14.29 12.93
C LYS A 780 -0.90 14.18 14.41
N GLY A 781 -1.87 14.97 14.85
CA GLY A 781 -2.51 14.85 16.16
C GLY A 781 -2.18 15.96 17.14
N LYS A 782 -1.22 16.83 16.81
CA LYS A 782 -0.92 18.06 17.55
C LYS A 782 -0.96 19.25 16.59
N PRO A 783 -1.14 20.48 17.11
CA PRO A 783 -1.02 21.68 16.28
C PRO A 783 0.33 21.78 15.57
N VAL A 784 1.41 21.51 16.29
CA VAL A 784 2.78 21.40 15.74
C VAL A 784 3.31 19.99 16.03
N ASN A 785 3.79 19.34 14.99
CA ASN A 785 4.30 17.97 15.05
C ASN A 785 5.74 17.93 14.54
N TYR A 786 6.46 16.90 14.93
CA TYR A 786 7.84 16.66 14.51
C TYR A 786 7.97 15.21 14.04
N ASP A 787 8.77 15.00 13.01
CA ASP A 787 9.17 13.65 12.59
C ASP A 787 10.02 13.01 13.69
N PRO A 788 9.80 11.76 14.10
CA PRO A 788 10.61 11.08 15.10
C PRO A 788 12.11 11.09 14.80
N ARG A 789 12.48 11.10 13.52
CA ARG A 789 13.87 11.20 13.06
C ARG A 789 14.45 12.59 13.32
N GLU A 790 13.64 13.63 13.15
CA GLU A 790 14.02 15.00 13.48
C GLU A 790 14.23 15.16 14.99
N VAL A 791 13.31 14.66 15.81
CA VAL A 791 13.43 14.70 17.27
C VAL A 791 14.70 13.98 17.72
N PHE A 792 14.93 12.78 17.21
CA PHE A 792 16.14 12.02 17.53
C PHE A 792 17.42 12.75 17.12
N MET A 793 17.45 13.32 15.93
CA MET A 793 18.61 14.11 15.47
C MET A 793 18.86 15.32 16.37
N ALA A 794 17.80 16.05 16.72
CA ALA A 794 17.91 17.21 17.61
C ALA A 794 18.47 16.82 19.00
N ASP A 795 17.96 15.73 19.59
CA ASP A 795 18.45 15.24 20.88
C ASP A 795 19.90 14.76 20.81
N LEU A 796 20.25 14.02 19.75
CA LEU A 796 21.59 13.48 19.54
C LEU A 796 22.63 14.61 19.36
N PHE A 797 22.33 15.60 18.52
CA PHE A 797 23.24 16.73 18.29
C PHE A 797 23.25 17.68 19.48
N GLY A 798 22.12 17.92 20.13
CA GLY A 798 22.02 18.70 21.35
C GLY A 798 22.87 18.13 22.51
N SER A 799 22.89 16.80 22.67
CA SER A 799 23.73 16.13 23.66
C SER A 799 25.24 16.31 23.42
N ARG A 800 25.62 16.69 22.19
CA ARG A 800 27.01 16.99 21.78
C ARG A 800 27.28 18.49 21.74
N GLU A 801 26.34 19.33 22.17
CA GLU A 801 26.42 20.81 22.06
C GLU A 801 26.66 21.30 20.61
N GLU A 802 26.21 20.54 19.63
CA GLU A 802 26.32 20.91 18.22
C GLU A 802 25.12 21.76 17.79
N ILE A 803 25.42 22.99 17.34
CA ILE A 803 24.41 23.95 16.88
C ILE A 803 24.22 23.82 15.36
N ASN A 804 22.98 24.01 14.91
CA ASN A 804 22.62 24.07 13.49
C ASN A 804 21.52 25.12 13.28
N ILE A 805 21.89 26.32 12.86
CA ILE A 805 20.97 27.45 12.66
C ILE A 805 19.85 27.12 11.64
N PHE A 806 20.11 26.26 10.66
CA PHE A 806 19.11 25.86 9.67
C PHE A 806 18.01 24.97 10.29
N HIS A 807 18.42 24.12 11.22
CA HIS A 807 17.47 23.31 11.98
C HIS A 807 16.65 24.17 12.93
N ASP A 808 17.29 25.10 13.64
CA ASP A 808 16.61 26.04 14.54
C ASP A 808 15.60 26.89 13.77
N PHE A 809 15.96 27.31 12.55
CA PHE A 809 15.06 28.04 11.66
C PHE A 809 13.81 27.22 11.30
N TYR A 810 13.95 25.94 10.95
CA TYR A 810 12.79 25.10 10.65
C TYR A 810 11.87 24.93 11.86
N ARG A 811 12.41 24.81 13.06
CA ARG A 811 11.59 24.73 14.27
C ARG A 811 10.82 26.03 14.53
N GLU A 812 11.45 27.17 14.38
CA GLU A 812 10.78 28.47 14.49
C GLU A 812 9.75 28.67 13.36
N LEU A 813 10.06 28.22 12.15
CA LEU A 813 9.18 28.35 10.98
C LEU A 813 7.85 27.63 11.18
N VAL A 814 7.86 26.39 11.69
CA VAL A 814 6.60 25.64 11.90
C VAL A 814 5.73 26.30 12.97
N TRP A 815 6.32 26.85 14.01
CA TRP A 815 5.61 27.63 15.02
C TRP A 815 5.04 28.93 14.44
N ALA A 816 5.80 29.68 13.68
CA ALA A 816 5.35 30.90 13.03
C ALA A 816 4.20 30.63 12.03
N LEU A 817 4.26 29.55 11.26
CA LEU A 817 3.19 29.12 10.36
C LEU A 817 1.91 28.78 11.12
N TYR A 818 2.01 28.14 12.29
CA TYR A 818 0.90 27.81 13.15
C TYR A 818 0.27 29.07 13.74
N GLU A 819 1.07 29.94 14.36
CA GLU A 819 0.62 31.17 15.00
C GLU A 819 -0.06 32.13 14.01
N ALA A 820 0.48 32.21 12.79
CA ALA A 820 -0.08 33.03 11.71
C ALA A 820 -1.35 32.44 11.06
N GLY A 821 -1.69 31.19 11.34
CA GLY A 821 -2.85 30.49 10.73
C GLY A 821 -2.78 30.40 9.19
N VAL A 822 -1.59 30.43 8.60
CA VAL A 822 -1.38 30.53 7.15
C VAL A 822 -1.85 29.27 6.41
N THR A 823 -1.79 28.15 7.06
CA THR A 823 -2.28 26.88 6.53
C THR A 823 -3.15 26.16 7.56
N ARG A 824 -4.10 25.35 7.09
CA ARG A 824 -4.91 24.46 7.93
C ARG A 824 -4.34 23.04 7.97
N ASP A 825 -3.27 22.79 7.24
CA ASP A 825 -2.63 21.50 7.16
C ASP A 825 -1.84 21.20 8.44
N VAL A 826 -1.42 19.96 8.58
CA VAL A 826 -0.59 19.54 9.69
C VAL A 826 0.79 20.18 9.58
N TYR A 827 1.20 20.86 10.61
CA TYR A 827 2.55 21.45 10.71
C TYR A 827 3.50 20.39 11.27
N CYS A 828 4.57 20.11 10.54
CA CYS A 828 5.57 19.11 10.90
C CYS A 828 6.93 19.48 10.30
N VAL A 829 7.96 19.48 11.11
CA VAL A 829 9.33 19.40 10.61
C VAL A 829 9.57 17.96 10.22
N ASN A 830 9.83 17.70 8.96
CA ASN A 830 9.98 16.36 8.41
C ASN A 830 11.44 15.99 8.11
N VAL A 831 11.67 14.77 7.62
CA VAL A 831 13.02 14.29 7.31
C VAL A 831 13.71 15.07 6.18
N ASP A 832 12.95 15.69 5.27
CA ASP A 832 13.53 16.48 4.19
C ASP A 832 14.20 17.75 4.75
N ALA A 833 13.61 18.34 5.81
CA ALA A 833 14.23 19.42 6.56
C ALA A 833 15.51 18.94 7.28
N VAL A 834 15.54 17.72 7.80
CA VAL A 834 16.75 17.14 8.40
C VAL A 834 17.86 17.00 7.36
N ILE A 835 17.55 16.46 6.18
CA ILE A 835 18.49 16.34 5.07
C ILE A 835 19.03 17.73 4.72
N ALA A 836 18.14 18.70 4.49
CA ALA A 836 18.52 20.05 4.08
C ALA A 836 19.41 20.75 5.13
N ALA A 837 19.01 20.69 6.41
CA ALA A 837 19.74 21.36 7.48
C ALA A 837 21.12 20.75 7.74
N LEU A 838 21.24 19.42 7.76
CA LEU A 838 22.53 18.75 7.98
C LEU A 838 23.46 18.91 6.79
N LEU A 839 22.98 18.67 5.56
CA LEU A 839 23.81 18.78 4.37
C LEU A 839 24.28 20.22 4.14
N LEU A 840 23.37 21.19 4.28
CA LEU A 840 23.74 22.59 4.12
C LEU A 840 24.73 23.07 5.19
N LYS A 841 24.60 22.58 6.45
CA LYS A 841 25.61 22.88 7.48
C LYS A 841 27.01 22.40 7.08
N MET A 842 27.14 21.17 6.55
CA MET A 842 28.42 20.61 6.13
C MET A 842 29.08 21.39 4.97
N VAL A 843 28.27 21.99 4.08
CA VAL A 843 28.76 22.60 2.84
C VAL A 843 28.63 24.12 2.79
N TRP A 844 28.08 24.77 3.83
CA TRP A 844 27.80 26.20 3.81
C TRP A 844 29.08 27.04 3.55
N GLN A 845 30.16 26.77 4.26
CA GLN A 845 31.41 27.48 4.09
C GLN A 845 32.06 27.23 2.72
N PRO A 846 32.16 25.97 2.23
CA PRO A 846 32.61 25.72 0.85
C PRO A 846 31.76 26.41 -0.21
N MET A 847 30.43 26.40 -0.04
CA MET A 847 29.53 27.11 -0.96
C MET A 847 29.75 28.64 -0.91
N ALA A 848 29.92 29.21 0.28
CA ALA A 848 30.20 30.63 0.43
C ALA A 848 31.53 31.07 -0.22
N ARG A 849 32.51 30.15 -0.31
CA ARG A 849 33.76 30.35 -1.01
C ARG A 849 33.70 30.06 -2.52
N GLY A 850 32.53 29.60 -3.03
CA GLY A 850 32.34 29.23 -4.44
C GLY A 850 32.98 27.90 -4.84
N GLU A 851 33.31 27.04 -3.87
CA GLU A 851 33.89 25.71 -4.10
C GLU A 851 32.81 24.68 -4.48
N ILE A 852 31.55 24.95 -4.13
CA ILE A 852 30.37 24.11 -4.41
C ILE A 852 29.27 25.03 -4.94
N ASN A 853 28.64 24.67 -6.06
CA ASN A 853 27.53 25.42 -6.63
C ASN A 853 26.17 24.81 -6.20
N GLU A 854 25.08 25.53 -6.45
CA GLU A 854 23.73 25.08 -6.08
C GLU A 854 23.30 23.78 -6.79
N GLN A 855 23.73 23.53 -8.03
CA GLN A 855 23.43 22.33 -8.79
C GLN A 855 24.15 21.10 -8.22
N GLU A 856 25.38 21.26 -7.75
CA GLU A 856 26.09 20.17 -7.06
C GLU A 856 25.39 19.83 -5.74
N LEU A 857 24.85 20.83 -5.03
CA LEU A 857 24.04 20.58 -3.83
C LEU A 857 22.73 19.85 -4.12
N GLU A 858 22.09 20.16 -5.24
CA GLU A 858 20.89 19.44 -5.69
C GLU A 858 21.20 17.95 -5.88
N THR A 859 22.24 17.67 -6.63
CA THR A 859 22.70 16.30 -6.89
C THR A 859 23.05 15.58 -5.58
N ALA A 860 23.80 16.26 -4.68
CA ALA A 860 24.17 15.68 -3.39
C ALA A 860 22.96 15.40 -2.49
N ALA A 861 21.99 16.29 -2.44
CA ALA A 861 20.77 16.10 -1.64
C ALA A 861 19.92 14.91 -2.09
N PHE A 862 19.84 14.66 -3.39
CA PHE A 862 19.16 13.48 -3.90
C PHE A 862 19.99 12.20 -3.67
N THR A 863 21.29 12.26 -3.96
CA THR A 863 22.18 11.10 -3.86
C THR A 863 22.34 10.61 -2.41
N ILE A 864 22.37 11.52 -1.42
CA ILE A 864 22.46 11.15 0.00
C ILE A 864 21.22 10.37 0.48
N PHE A 865 20.08 10.55 -0.15
CA PHE A 865 18.92 9.70 0.08
C PHE A 865 19.11 8.31 -0.56
N LEU A 866 19.70 8.26 -1.76
CA LEU A 866 19.84 7.01 -2.51
C LEU A 866 20.82 6.03 -1.85
N TYR A 867 21.94 6.52 -1.26
CA TYR A 867 22.95 5.67 -0.65
C TYR A 867 22.41 4.72 0.44
N PRO A 868 21.83 5.22 1.53
CA PRO A 868 21.29 4.33 2.54
C PRO A 868 20.04 3.58 2.07
N ARG A 869 19.20 4.20 1.25
CA ARG A 869 17.97 3.57 0.79
C ARG A 869 18.24 2.35 -0.10
N MET A 870 19.35 2.34 -0.86
CA MET A 870 19.73 1.14 -1.60
C MET A 870 20.01 -0.05 -0.69
N LEU A 871 20.59 0.17 0.50
CA LEU A 871 20.86 -0.89 1.48
C LEU A 871 19.54 -1.48 2.00
N GLY A 872 18.62 -0.62 2.40
CA GLY A 872 17.27 -1.07 2.80
C GLY A 872 16.56 -1.83 1.68
N CYS A 873 16.66 -1.35 0.43
CA CYS A 873 16.07 -2.04 -0.71
C CYS A 873 16.81 -3.34 -1.08
N ALA A 874 18.14 -3.43 -0.90
CA ALA A 874 18.88 -4.66 -1.07
C ALA A 874 18.42 -5.75 -0.09
N ALA A 875 18.18 -5.38 1.17
CA ALA A 875 17.60 -6.27 2.16
C ALA A 875 16.18 -6.74 1.77
N GLU A 876 15.33 -5.83 1.25
CA GLU A 876 14.00 -6.18 0.75
C GLU A 876 14.05 -7.13 -0.45
N ILE A 877 15.01 -6.92 -1.36
CA ILE A 877 15.24 -7.79 -2.52
C ILE A 877 15.67 -9.18 -2.05
N ASP A 878 16.66 -9.27 -1.16
CA ASP A 878 17.16 -10.55 -0.62
C ASP A 878 16.05 -11.31 0.12
N ASP A 879 15.29 -10.63 0.96
CA ASP A 879 14.16 -11.24 1.66
C ASP A 879 13.09 -11.74 0.66
N HIS A 880 12.80 -10.98 -0.38
CA HIS A 880 11.80 -11.37 -1.38
C HIS A 880 12.25 -12.57 -2.21
N ILE A 881 13.52 -12.64 -2.59
CA ILE A 881 14.14 -13.82 -3.23
C ILE A 881 14.00 -15.05 -2.33
N ASN A 882 14.36 -14.93 -1.07
CA ASN A 882 14.33 -16.04 -0.12
C ASN A 882 12.92 -16.54 0.21
N ARG A 883 11.90 -15.69 0.11
CA ARG A 883 10.50 -16.09 0.25
C ARG A 883 9.96 -16.87 -0.94
N GLY A 884 10.58 -16.72 -2.12
CA GLY A 884 10.23 -17.45 -3.33
C GLY A 884 8.79 -17.26 -3.82
N LYS A 885 8.16 -16.13 -3.50
CA LYS A 885 6.78 -15.82 -3.86
C LYS A 885 6.71 -14.48 -4.57
N ASN A 886 5.88 -14.43 -5.60
CA ASN A 886 5.60 -13.17 -6.29
C ASN A 886 4.92 -12.17 -5.35
N MET A 887 5.22 -10.89 -5.55
CA MET A 887 4.49 -9.82 -4.94
C MET A 887 3.08 -9.77 -5.54
N ASP A 888 2.06 -9.99 -4.72
CA ASP A 888 0.67 -9.84 -5.12
C ASP A 888 0.08 -8.57 -4.52
N THR A 889 -0.12 -7.57 -5.36
CA THR A 889 -0.77 -6.31 -4.96
C THR A 889 -2.26 -6.48 -4.64
N ARG A 890 -2.83 -7.64 -4.97
CA ARG A 890 -4.20 -8.03 -4.66
C ARG A 890 -4.29 -8.94 -3.45
N THR A 891 -3.19 -9.13 -2.74
CA THR A 891 -3.16 -9.99 -1.55
C THR A 891 -4.24 -9.56 -0.56
N PRO A 892 -5.14 -10.45 -0.14
CA PRO A 892 -6.15 -10.15 0.86
C PRO A 892 -5.52 -9.61 2.15
N ALA A 893 -6.19 -8.67 2.80
CA ALA A 893 -5.73 -8.09 4.06
C ALA A 893 -5.37 -9.15 5.12
N SER A 894 -6.08 -10.30 5.11
CA SER A 894 -5.80 -11.45 5.97
C SER A 894 -4.46 -12.16 5.71
N ARG A 895 -3.83 -11.91 4.57
CA ARG A 895 -2.52 -12.45 4.19
C ARG A 895 -1.42 -11.39 4.14
N CYS A 896 -1.76 -10.12 4.28
CA CYS A 896 -0.78 -9.08 4.47
C CYS A 896 -0.20 -9.25 5.88
N SER A 897 1.13 -9.28 5.98
CA SER A 897 1.78 -9.12 7.28
C SER A 897 1.46 -7.72 7.75
N PHE A 898 0.63 -7.59 8.76
CA PHE A 898 0.52 -6.33 9.46
C PHE A 898 1.88 -6.07 10.08
N VAL A 899 2.44 -4.93 9.77
CA VAL A 899 3.68 -4.51 10.39
C VAL A 899 3.37 -4.23 11.86
N VAL A 900 3.84 -5.10 12.71
CA VAL A 900 3.80 -4.95 14.16
C VAL A 900 4.97 -4.09 14.59
#